data_9725f3481816f0811cdcbf7edf4b931a
#
_entry.id   9725f3481816f0811cdcbf7edf4b931a
#
_cell.length_a   1.000
_cell.length_b   1.000
_cell.length_c   1.000
_cell.angle_alpha   90.00
_cell.angle_beta   90.00
_cell.angle_gamma   90.00
#
_symmetry.space_group_name_H-M   'P 1'
#
loop_
_entity.id
_entity.type
_entity.pdbx_description
1 polymer ?
#
loop_
_entity_poly.entity_id
_entity_poly.type
_entity_poly.pdbx_seq_one_letter_code
_entity_poly.pdbx_strand_id
1 'polypeptide(L)'
;MNETQVIINLISADKDAMPDALAGLACSAAIAVSDIPVEALFSEVRVARINGEFVVNPGRAALENADMDFIVAATKNDITMVEGEADECTEAELVAALKIAHEAIKVQIEAQERLAALVGEKALVKRPLPEIPEHEEIKKRIEALASADIYALARSASDKDTRKTRVDEIKDATKAALLEAFGEEVMAEWAATADRYFEKLKKQVIRDVVLSDSLRLDGRKFDQIRPIWCEVDFLPSAHGSSVFTRGETQSLTSLTLGTKQDQALIDTALNPHDDKFILHYNFPPYSTGEVKPMRGPGRREVGHANLAGRSIRKVMPADVPYTVRIVSDILESNGSSSMATVCAGTLALMDGGIQIKAPVAGIAMGAIADDKGRMAILSDILGDEDALGDMDFKVTGTAKGITGTQMDIKIDGMPYEMLEKALIQAREGRLHILGEMAKAIAVPNADLKPHAPRVIEFRIPRDFIGAVIGPGGKIIQEMQRQTGTTISIDEDTDGGIVAIFGPDKASLDAAYGQIQAIVFIPEVGSLFEGVVEELAEYGAFIKFKGKTGLMHVSEYDHRRIENIADVLKVGDPITFKILDVDAKTGKMKLSRRAITAKPDGTMPTDEENAARANRGGGGDRGGDRRGGGGGRDDRRGGGGGGRGGDDRRGGGGGFRGR
;
A
#
# COMPACT_ATOMS: atom_id res chain seq x y z
N MET A 1 15.91 22.33 -30.61
CA MET A 1 15.38 20.95 -30.74
C MET A 1 13.87 21.02 -30.80
N ASN A 2 13.23 20.18 -31.59
CA ASN A 2 11.78 20.08 -31.59
C ASN A 2 11.35 19.11 -30.46
N GLU A 3 10.34 19.50 -29.70
CA GLU A 3 9.74 18.60 -28.71
C GLU A 3 9.01 17.46 -29.42
N THR A 4 9.13 16.24 -28.90
CA THR A 4 8.43 15.05 -29.40
C THR A 4 7.56 14.50 -28.28
N GLN A 5 6.25 14.41 -28.54
CA GLN A 5 5.29 13.80 -27.63
C GLN A 5 4.79 12.48 -28.21
N VAL A 6 4.87 11.42 -27.41
CA VAL A 6 4.28 10.11 -27.72
C VAL A 6 3.11 9.86 -26.78
N ILE A 7 1.96 9.50 -27.35
CA ILE A 7 0.75 9.15 -26.61
C ILE A 7 0.42 7.69 -26.88
N ILE A 8 0.35 6.89 -25.82
CA ILE A 8 0.03 5.47 -25.90
C ILE A 8 -1.36 5.27 -25.32
N ASN A 9 -2.28 4.72 -26.11
CA ASN A 9 -3.64 4.44 -25.69
C ASN A 9 -3.90 2.93 -25.71
N LEU A 10 -4.33 2.38 -24.58
CA LEU A 10 -4.83 1.01 -24.51
C LEU A 10 -6.24 0.97 -25.10
N ILE A 11 -6.41 0.36 -26.28
CA ILE A 11 -7.70 0.26 -26.97
C ILE A 11 -8.42 -1.04 -26.61
N SER A 12 -7.67 -2.14 -26.47
CA SER A 12 -8.20 -3.46 -26.14
C SER A 12 -7.12 -4.27 -25.44
N ALA A 13 -7.51 -5.05 -24.45
CA ALA A 13 -6.62 -5.97 -23.74
C ALA A 13 -7.36 -7.25 -23.36
N ASP A 14 -6.65 -8.35 -23.29
CA ASP A 14 -7.07 -9.56 -22.58
C ASP A 14 -7.03 -9.32 -21.08
N LYS A 15 -7.92 -9.98 -20.30
CA LYS A 15 -8.00 -9.79 -18.85
C LYS A 15 -6.75 -10.25 -18.11
N ASP A 16 -6.04 -11.23 -18.67
CA ASP A 16 -4.80 -11.76 -18.09
C ASP A 16 -3.54 -11.07 -18.60
N ALA A 17 -3.61 -10.32 -19.69
CA ALA A 17 -2.45 -9.61 -20.23
C ALA A 17 -2.08 -8.39 -19.37
N MET A 18 -0.76 -8.16 -19.22
CA MET A 18 -0.20 -6.97 -18.58
C MET A 18 0.24 -5.98 -19.66
N PRO A 19 -0.58 -4.97 -20.00
CA PRO A 19 -0.32 -4.10 -21.16
C PRO A 19 0.81 -3.09 -20.93
N ASP A 20 1.17 -2.81 -19.71
CA ASP A 20 2.26 -1.91 -19.33
C ASP A 20 3.61 -2.35 -19.91
N ALA A 21 3.90 -3.66 -19.90
CA ALA A 21 5.11 -4.24 -20.48
C ALA A 21 5.20 -4.13 -22.02
N LEU A 22 4.15 -3.66 -22.68
CA LEU A 22 4.10 -3.46 -24.13
C LEU A 22 4.15 -1.98 -24.53
N ALA A 23 4.15 -1.07 -23.56
CA ALA A 23 4.09 0.36 -23.84
C ALA A 23 5.38 0.86 -24.50
N GLY A 24 6.55 0.42 -24.03
CA GLY A 24 7.84 0.76 -24.64
C GLY A 24 7.98 0.20 -26.05
N LEU A 25 7.55 -1.05 -26.27
CA LEU A 25 7.52 -1.63 -27.63
C LEU A 25 6.65 -0.81 -28.58
N ALA A 26 5.44 -0.41 -28.16
CA ALA A 26 4.52 0.38 -28.99
C ALA A 26 5.11 1.76 -29.31
N CYS A 27 5.72 2.41 -28.30
CA CYS A 27 6.40 3.70 -28.45
C CYS A 27 7.53 3.61 -29.47
N SER A 28 8.46 2.69 -29.26
CA SER A 28 9.65 2.53 -30.08
C SER A 28 9.29 2.08 -31.51
N ALA A 29 8.33 1.17 -31.68
CA ALA A 29 7.84 0.77 -33.00
C ALA A 29 7.22 1.94 -33.79
N ALA A 30 6.45 2.81 -33.13
CA ALA A 30 5.90 4.02 -33.76
C ALA A 30 7.01 4.97 -34.25
N ILE A 31 8.06 5.14 -33.45
CA ILE A 31 9.24 5.93 -33.82
C ILE A 31 10.01 5.24 -34.96
N ALA A 32 10.18 3.93 -34.91
CA ALA A 32 10.91 3.14 -35.91
C ALA A 32 10.33 3.33 -37.31
N VAL A 33 8.98 3.36 -37.44
CA VAL A 33 8.30 3.52 -38.74
C VAL A 33 8.09 4.98 -39.17
N SER A 34 8.53 5.94 -38.34
CA SER A 34 8.49 7.37 -38.64
C SER A 34 9.80 7.89 -39.19
N ASP A 35 9.82 9.12 -39.66
CA ASP A 35 11.02 9.84 -40.09
C ASP A 35 11.76 10.53 -38.90
N ILE A 36 11.30 10.34 -37.65
CA ILE A 36 11.92 10.93 -36.47
C ILE A 36 13.28 10.27 -36.25
N PRO A 37 14.37 11.06 -36.13
CA PRO A 37 15.70 10.53 -35.83
C PRO A 37 15.79 10.11 -34.39
N VAL A 38 16.30 8.89 -34.13
CA VAL A 38 16.64 8.36 -32.82
C VAL A 38 17.99 7.66 -32.91
N GLU A 39 18.76 7.68 -31.83
CA GLU A 39 20.07 7.06 -31.79
C GLU A 39 19.97 5.53 -31.77
N ALA A 40 19.03 5.00 -30.98
CA ALA A 40 18.76 3.57 -30.90
C ALA A 40 17.28 3.28 -30.69
N LEU A 41 16.82 2.14 -31.22
CA LEU A 41 15.53 1.57 -30.87
C LEU A 41 15.62 0.91 -29.49
N PHE A 42 14.51 0.91 -28.77
CA PHE A 42 14.40 0.27 -27.46
C PHE A 42 13.14 -0.59 -27.38
N SER A 43 13.07 -1.40 -26.36
CA SER A 43 11.83 -2.05 -25.97
C SER A 43 11.82 -2.29 -24.46
N GLU A 44 10.70 -2.78 -23.97
CA GLU A 44 10.57 -3.17 -22.58
C GLU A 44 9.85 -4.51 -22.44
N VAL A 45 10.18 -5.22 -21.36
CA VAL A 45 9.48 -6.44 -20.96
C VAL A 45 9.32 -6.44 -19.44
N ARG A 46 8.31 -7.16 -18.97
CA ARG A 46 8.20 -7.58 -17.58
C ARG A 46 8.95 -8.88 -17.40
N VAL A 47 9.77 -8.99 -16.37
CA VAL A 47 10.40 -10.23 -15.93
C VAL A 47 10.00 -10.51 -14.49
N ALA A 48 9.43 -11.67 -14.24
CA ALA A 48 9.04 -12.10 -12.90
C ALA A 48 9.70 -13.43 -12.55
N ARG A 49 9.92 -13.68 -11.24
CA ARG A 49 10.30 -15.00 -10.77
C ARG A 49 9.10 -15.65 -10.10
N ILE A 50 8.66 -16.81 -10.63
CA ILE A 50 7.48 -17.53 -10.20
C ILE A 50 7.91 -18.98 -9.90
N ASN A 51 7.73 -19.42 -8.66
CA ASN A 51 8.16 -20.75 -8.20
C ASN A 51 9.67 -21.01 -8.46
N GLY A 52 10.50 -19.97 -8.37
CA GLY A 52 11.95 -20.04 -8.58
C GLY A 52 12.40 -19.96 -10.04
N GLU A 53 11.50 -19.88 -11.01
CA GLU A 53 11.79 -19.76 -12.44
C GLU A 53 11.51 -18.35 -12.96
N PHE A 54 12.39 -17.82 -13.82
CA PHE A 54 12.18 -16.54 -14.47
C PHE A 54 11.24 -16.68 -15.67
N VAL A 55 10.20 -15.84 -15.71
CA VAL A 55 9.19 -15.79 -16.77
C VAL A 55 9.14 -14.38 -17.33
N VAL A 56 9.19 -14.26 -18.66
CA VAL A 56 9.06 -12.98 -19.37
C VAL A 56 7.61 -12.76 -19.76
N ASN A 57 7.08 -11.55 -19.47
CA ASN A 57 5.71 -11.13 -19.74
C ASN A 57 4.66 -12.14 -19.24
N PRO A 58 4.72 -12.55 -17.95
CA PRO A 58 3.71 -13.44 -17.39
C PRO A 58 2.32 -12.79 -17.40
N GLY A 59 1.28 -13.61 -17.43
CA GLY A 59 -0.09 -13.16 -17.22
C GLY A 59 -0.33 -12.71 -15.77
N ARG A 60 -1.41 -11.94 -15.55
CA ARG A 60 -1.75 -11.38 -14.24
C ARG A 60 -1.92 -12.44 -13.16
N ALA A 61 -2.66 -13.52 -13.46
CA ALA A 61 -2.91 -14.58 -12.49
C ALA A 61 -1.60 -15.27 -12.04
N ALA A 62 -0.59 -15.34 -12.92
CA ALA A 62 0.71 -15.90 -12.58
C ALA A 62 1.52 -14.95 -11.67
N LEU A 63 1.39 -13.64 -11.86
CA LEU A 63 2.09 -12.62 -11.06
C LEU A 63 1.70 -12.63 -9.58
N GLU A 64 0.51 -13.09 -9.22
CA GLU A 64 0.09 -13.22 -7.81
C GLU A 64 1.02 -14.11 -6.98
N ASN A 65 1.75 -15.03 -7.64
CA ASN A 65 2.70 -15.93 -7.00
C ASN A 65 4.17 -15.53 -7.25
N ALA A 66 4.42 -14.34 -7.76
CA ALA A 66 5.76 -13.88 -8.06
C ALA A 66 6.44 -13.33 -6.81
N ASP A 67 7.68 -13.76 -6.56
CA ASP A 67 8.57 -13.20 -5.54
C ASP A 67 9.54 -12.14 -6.08
N MET A 68 9.58 -11.96 -7.41
CA MET A 68 10.25 -10.86 -8.12
C MET A 68 9.37 -10.41 -9.27
N ASP A 69 9.20 -9.11 -9.44
CA ASP A 69 8.44 -8.48 -10.53
C ASP A 69 9.10 -7.18 -10.95
N PHE A 70 9.73 -7.17 -12.14
CA PHE A 70 10.45 -6.02 -12.68
C PHE A 70 10.03 -5.73 -14.11
N ILE A 71 9.85 -4.45 -14.42
CA ILE A 71 9.83 -3.93 -15.79
C ILE A 71 11.24 -3.47 -16.13
N VAL A 72 11.73 -3.91 -17.27
CA VAL A 72 13.07 -3.63 -17.77
C VAL A 72 12.95 -3.05 -19.17
N ALA A 73 13.55 -1.89 -19.41
CA ALA A 73 13.73 -1.35 -20.74
C ALA A 73 15.22 -1.38 -21.13
N ALA A 74 15.47 -1.65 -22.41
CA ALA A 74 16.82 -1.75 -22.95
C ALA A 74 16.85 -1.37 -24.43
N THR A 75 18.03 -0.97 -24.88
CA THR A 75 18.41 -0.97 -26.28
C THR A 75 18.92 -2.37 -26.69
N LYS A 76 19.43 -2.52 -27.88
CA LYS A 76 20.05 -3.79 -28.32
C LYS A 76 21.30 -4.15 -27.54
N ASN A 77 22.00 -3.15 -27.00
CA ASN A 77 23.29 -3.31 -26.36
C ASN A 77 23.22 -3.22 -24.84
N ASP A 78 22.37 -2.35 -24.30
CA ASP A 78 22.46 -1.90 -22.91
C ASP A 78 21.09 -1.73 -22.26
N ILE A 79 21.04 -1.98 -20.94
CA ILE A 79 19.89 -1.68 -20.08
C ILE A 79 19.79 -0.17 -19.92
N THR A 80 18.57 0.37 -20.06
CA THR A 80 18.29 1.81 -19.93
C THR A 80 17.42 2.16 -18.73
N MET A 81 16.52 1.25 -18.34
CA MET A 81 15.62 1.45 -17.20
C MET A 81 15.28 0.12 -16.52
N VAL A 82 15.21 0.13 -15.21
CA VAL A 82 14.71 -0.98 -14.40
C VAL A 82 13.79 -0.42 -13.33
N GLU A 83 12.62 -0.99 -13.18
CA GLU A 83 11.69 -0.63 -12.12
C GLU A 83 10.91 -1.85 -11.64
N GLY A 84 10.87 -2.09 -10.33
CA GLY A 84 10.12 -3.22 -9.80
C GLY A 84 10.35 -3.49 -8.33
N GLU A 85 9.89 -4.66 -7.90
CA GLU A 85 9.87 -5.08 -6.52
C GLU A 85 10.22 -6.56 -6.36
N ALA A 86 10.66 -6.95 -5.16
CA ALA A 86 10.98 -8.34 -4.84
C ALA A 86 10.79 -8.65 -3.35
N ASP A 87 10.65 -9.93 -3.04
CA ASP A 87 10.59 -10.44 -1.69
C ASP A 87 12.02 -10.80 -1.20
N GLU A 88 12.84 -9.73 -0.99
CA GLU A 88 14.22 -9.84 -0.51
C GLU A 88 15.15 -10.63 -1.47
N CYS A 89 15.08 -10.36 -2.80
CA CYS A 89 16.00 -10.98 -3.73
C CYS A 89 17.44 -10.50 -3.51
N THR A 90 18.39 -11.35 -3.89
CA THR A 90 19.82 -10.99 -3.89
C THR A 90 20.17 -10.12 -5.09
N GLU A 91 21.31 -9.40 -4.98
CA GLU A 91 21.87 -8.59 -6.06
C GLU A 91 22.17 -9.44 -7.31
N ALA A 92 22.64 -10.67 -7.13
CA ALA A 92 22.94 -11.60 -8.22
C ALA A 92 21.67 -12.10 -8.93
N GLU A 93 20.60 -12.37 -8.20
CA GLU A 93 19.30 -12.76 -8.78
C GLU A 93 18.69 -11.63 -9.60
N LEU A 94 18.79 -10.36 -9.12
CA LEU A 94 18.36 -9.22 -9.90
C LEU A 94 19.12 -9.12 -11.21
N VAL A 95 20.45 -9.21 -11.20
CA VAL A 95 21.27 -9.19 -12.43
C VAL A 95 20.91 -10.34 -13.38
N ALA A 96 20.62 -11.54 -12.86
CA ALA A 96 20.17 -12.66 -13.67
C ALA A 96 18.83 -12.37 -14.36
N ALA A 97 17.87 -11.79 -13.64
CA ALA A 97 16.58 -11.35 -14.20
C ALA A 97 16.77 -10.33 -15.33
N LEU A 98 17.65 -9.34 -15.12
CA LEU A 98 17.94 -8.30 -16.12
C LEU A 98 18.56 -8.89 -17.40
N LYS A 99 19.47 -9.86 -17.29
CA LYS A 99 20.05 -10.56 -18.46
C LYS A 99 18.97 -11.28 -19.27
N ILE A 100 18.05 -11.98 -18.61
CA ILE A 100 16.94 -12.68 -19.27
C ILE A 100 16.00 -11.68 -19.96
N ALA A 101 15.63 -10.61 -19.29
CA ALA A 101 14.82 -9.54 -19.86
C ALA A 101 15.46 -8.92 -21.11
N HIS A 102 16.78 -8.64 -21.06
CA HIS A 102 17.51 -8.06 -22.17
C HIS A 102 17.53 -8.96 -23.41
N GLU A 103 17.73 -10.28 -23.25
CA GLU A 103 17.66 -11.20 -24.39
C GLU A 103 16.27 -11.20 -25.04
N ALA A 104 15.20 -11.10 -24.27
CA ALA A 104 13.84 -11.00 -24.80
C ALA A 104 13.60 -9.64 -25.51
N ILE A 105 14.16 -8.54 -24.98
CA ILE A 105 14.07 -7.22 -25.57
C ILE A 105 14.77 -7.18 -26.94
N LYS A 106 15.93 -7.82 -27.09
CA LYS A 106 16.65 -7.91 -28.38
C LYS A 106 15.76 -8.48 -29.48
N VAL A 107 14.98 -9.54 -29.17
CA VAL A 107 14.05 -10.14 -30.14
C VAL A 107 12.96 -9.14 -30.57
N GLN A 108 12.46 -8.33 -29.63
CA GLN A 108 11.48 -7.30 -29.93
C GLN A 108 12.06 -6.16 -30.78
N ILE A 109 13.33 -5.77 -30.51
CA ILE A 109 14.02 -4.75 -31.31
C ILE A 109 14.25 -5.24 -32.74
N GLU A 110 14.68 -6.50 -32.93
CA GLU A 110 14.82 -7.08 -34.26
C GLU A 110 13.49 -7.12 -35.03
N ALA A 111 12.37 -7.33 -34.33
CA ALA A 111 11.05 -7.25 -34.95
C ALA A 111 10.73 -5.81 -35.41
N GLN A 112 11.11 -4.79 -34.65
CA GLN A 112 10.96 -3.38 -35.02
C GLN A 112 11.85 -3.02 -36.21
N GLU A 113 13.11 -3.50 -36.27
CA GLU A 113 14.03 -3.31 -37.40
C GLU A 113 13.41 -3.92 -38.70
N ARG A 114 12.85 -5.16 -38.60
CA ARG A 114 12.14 -5.77 -39.74
C ARG A 114 10.90 -4.99 -40.14
N LEU A 115 10.14 -4.46 -39.19
CA LEU A 115 8.96 -3.63 -39.46
C LEU A 115 9.36 -2.34 -40.21
N ALA A 116 10.40 -1.65 -39.76
CA ALA A 116 10.92 -0.45 -40.42
C ALA A 116 11.38 -0.77 -41.86
N ALA A 117 12.06 -1.90 -42.08
CA ALA A 117 12.45 -2.35 -43.41
C ALA A 117 11.26 -2.64 -44.34
N LEU A 118 10.17 -3.21 -43.81
CA LEU A 118 8.93 -3.46 -44.58
C LEU A 118 8.21 -2.15 -44.96
N VAL A 119 8.26 -1.11 -44.11
CA VAL A 119 7.73 0.23 -44.43
C VAL A 119 8.57 0.92 -45.50
N GLY A 120 9.86 0.61 -45.59
CA GLY A 120 10.77 1.09 -46.61
C GLY A 120 11.22 2.53 -46.39
N GLU A 121 11.39 3.28 -47.51
CA GLU A 121 12.03 4.59 -47.53
C GLU A 121 11.44 5.58 -46.52
N LYS A 122 10.14 5.56 -46.31
CA LYS A 122 9.44 6.43 -45.35
C LYS A 122 9.95 6.26 -43.89
N ALA A 123 10.36 5.05 -43.51
CA ALA A 123 10.86 4.75 -42.20
C ALA A 123 12.39 4.84 -42.10
N LEU A 124 13.08 4.48 -43.19
CA LEU A 124 14.54 4.37 -43.20
C LEU A 124 15.23 5.74 -43.41
N VAL A 125 14.57 6.65 -44.16
CA VAL A 125 15.10 8.00 -44.35
C VAL A 125 14.60 8.90 -43.21
N LYS A 126 15.48 9.16 -42.29
CA LYS A 126 15.18 10.04 -41.15
C LYS A 126 15.34 11.50 -41.54
N ARG A 127 14.49 12.37 -40.98
CA ARG A 127 14.62 13.83 -41.18
C ARG A 127 15.96 14.31 -40.61
N PRO A 128 16.61 15.28 -41.27
CA PRO A 128 17.86 15.82 -40.74
C PRO A 128 17.65 16.49 -39.39
N LEU A 129 18.61 16.32 -38.51
CA LEU A 129 18.64 17.10 -37.27
C LEU A 129 18.89 18.56 -37.60
N PRO A 130 18.23 19.51 -36.89
CA PRO A 130 18.52 20.92 -37.05
C PRO A 130 19.99 21.16 -36.72
N GLU A 131 20.71 21.87 -37.61
CA GLU A 131 22.05 22.34 -37.28
C GLU A 131 21.99 23.29 -36.10
N ILE A 132 22.71 23.01 -35.05
CA ILE A 132 22.83 23.90 -33.92
C ILE A 132 23.98 24.86 -34.24
N PRO A 133 23.72 26.16 -34.37
CA PRO A 133 24.78 27.10 -34.65
C PRO A 133 25.85 27.03 -33.56
N GLU A 134 27.12 26.96 -33.98
CA GLU A 134 28.27 26.98 -33.10
C GLU A 134 29.08 28.27 -33.29
N HIS A 135 29.62 28.79 -32.19
CA HIS A 135 30.46 29.96 -32.15
C HIS A 135 31.73 29.65 -31.37
N GLU A 136 32.74 29.18 -32.08
CA GLU A 136 33.97 28.68 -31.45
C GLU A 136 34.72 29.73 -30.63
N GLU A 137 34.68 31.01 -30.98
CA GLU A 137 35.34 32.08 -30.22
C GLU A 137 34.63 32.31 -28.87
N ILE A 138 33.30 32.35 -28.85
CA ILE A 138 32.52 32.44 -27.59
C ILE A 138 32.82 31.22 -26.70
N LYS A 139 32.79 30.02 -27.27
CA LYS A 139 33.10 28.78 -26.56
C LYS A 139 34.49 28.82 -25.89
N LYS A 140 35.54 29.11 -26.67
CA LYS A 140 36.91 29.23 -26.16
C LYS A 140 37.04 30.34 -25.12
N ARG A 141 36.33 31.43 -25.27
CA ARG A 141 36.35 32.53 -24.32
C ARG A 141 35.71 32.11 -22.97
N ILE A 142 34.59 31.39 -23.02
CA ILE A 142 33.96 30.82 -21.82
C ILE A 142 34.87 29.84 -21.11
N GLU A 143 35.54 28.93 -21.86
CA GLU A 143 36.52 28.00 -21.31
C GLU A 143 37.66 28.75 -20.59
N ALA A 144 38.19 29.79 -21.21
CA ALA A 144 39.28 30.57 -20.63
C ALA A 144 38.86 31.36 -19.38
N LEU A 145 37.63 31.84 -19.33
CA LEU A 145 37.12 32.66 -18.24
C LEU A 145 36.64 31.85 -17.04
N ALA A 146 35.95 30.73 -17.27
CA ALA A 146 35.19 30.04 -16.20
C ALA A 146 35.82 28.72 -15.72
N SER A 147 36.70 28.10 -16.54
CA SER A 147 37.21 26.76 -16.25
C SER A 147 37.95 26.66 -14.91
N ALA A 148 38.85 27.61 -14.62
CA ALA A 148 39.64 27.61 -13.38
C ALA A 148 38.76 27.81 -12.12
N ASP A 149 37.80 28.69 -12.19
CA ASP A 149 36.89 28.99 -11.07
C ASP A 149 35.91 27.84 -10.81
N ILE A 150 35.38 27.21 -11.86
CA ILE A 150 34.53 26.01 -11.74
C ILE A 150 35.35 24.85 -11.16
N TYR A 151 36.60 24.67 -11.60
CA TYR A 151 37.51 23.65 -11.07
C TYR A 151 37.78 23.86 -9.57
N ALA A 152 38.10 25.10 -9.17
CA ALA A 152 38.30 25.45 -7.77
C ALA A 152 37.05 25.24 -6.92
N LEU A 153 35.88 25.58 -7.46
CA LEU A 153 34.59 25.36 -6.81
C LEU A 153 34.29 23.87 -6.62
N ALA A 154 34.51 23.05 -7.65
CA ALA A 154 34.28 21.61 -7.57
C ALA A 154 35.11 20.92 -6.48
N ARG A 155 36.28 21.52 -6.12
CA ARG A 155 37.18 21.03 -5.06
C ARG A 155 36.94 21.65 -3.69
N SER A 156 36.08 22.62 -3.58
CA SER A 156 35.89 23.40 -2.33
C SER A 156 35.13 22.66 -1.23
N ALA A 157 34.56 21.48 -1.50
CA ALA A 157 33.75 20.72 -0.56
C ALA A 157 32.63 21.55 0.09
N SER A 158 31.98 22.39 -0.70
CA SER A 158 30.99 23.36 -0.22
C SER A 158 29.57 22.77 -0.11
N ASP A 159 28.71 23.38 0.70
CA ASP A 159 27.28 23.10 0.78
C ASP A 159 26.53 23.54 -0.50
N LYS A 160 25.28 23.11 -0.62
CA LYS A 160 24.43 23.35 -1.80
C LYS A 160 24.26 24.86 -2.11
N ASP A 161 23.95 25.68 -1.09
CA ASP A 161 23.63 27.09 -1.29
C ASP A 161 24.89 27.89 -1.66
N THR A 162 26.01 27.57 -1.02
CA THR A 162 27.32 28.14 -1.38
C THR A 162 27.70 27.78 -2.81
N ARG A 163 27.55 26.52 -3.23
CA ARG A 163 27.84 26.11 -4.62
C ARG A 163 26.96 26.86 -5.61
N LYS A 164 25.63 26.91 -5.35
CA LYS A 164 24.68 27.64 -6.21
C LYS A 164 25.10 29.10 -6.37
N THR A 165 25.30 29.80 -5.28
CA THR A 165 25.70 31.21 -5.29
C THR A 165 27.00 31.41 -6.10
N ARG A 166 28.00 30.58 -5.86
CA ARG A 166 29.29 30.68 -6.61
C ARG A 166 29.15 30.37 -8.09
N VAL A 167 28.33 29.39 -8.48
CA VAL A 167 28.04 29.12 -9.90
C VAL A 167 27.38 30.32 -10.55
N ASP A 168 26.39 30.94 -9.88
CA ASP A 168 25.72 32.12 -10.39
C ASP A 168 26.70 33.30 -10.54
N GLU A 169 27.57 33.56 -9.55
CA GLU A 169 28.61 34.59 -9.62
C GLU A 169 29.59 34.35 -10.80
N ILE A 170 30.08 33.12 -10.99
CA ILE A 170 30.98 32.78 -12.10
C ILE A 170 30.27 32.97 -13.44
N LYS A 171 28.99 32.57 -13.52
CA LYS A 171 28.16 32.72 -14.73
C LYS A 171 27.95 34.19 -15.09
N ASP A 172 27.61 35.02 -14.10
CA ASP A 172 27.36 36.46 -14.30
C ASP A 172 28.66 37.20 -14.67
N ALA A 173 29.80 36.89 -14.03
CA ALA A 173 31.10 37.44 -14.41
C ALA A 173 31.49 37.03 -15.83
N THR A 174 31.22 35.77 -16.21
CA THR A 174 31.47 35.27 -17.58
C THR A 174 30.61 36.01 -18.60
N LYS A 175 29.32 36.21 -18.31
CA LYS A 175 28.40 36.97 -19.18
C LYS A 175 28.83 38.42 -19.36
N ALA A 176 29.24 39.09 -18.29
CA ALA A 176 29.74 40.47 -18.34
C ALA A 176 30.99 40.59 -19.22
N ALA A 177 31.97 39.67 -19.07
CA ALA A 177 33.19 39.64 -19.87
C ALA A 177 32.94 39.29 -21.36
N LEU A 178 31.91 38.48 -21.65
CA LEU A 178 31.49 38.20 -23.03
C LEU A 178 30.83 39.42 -23.66
N LEU A 179 29.97 40.11 -22.91
CA LEU A 179 29.33 41.36 -23.37
C LEU A 179 30.36 42.45 -23.70
N GLU A 180 31.38 42.62 -22.86
CA GLU A 180 32.48 43.54 -23.10
C GLU A 180 33.29 43.16 -24.34
N ALA A 181 33.56 41.86 -24.56
CA ALA A 181 34.39 41.36 -25.66
C ALA A 181 33.66 41.35 -27.04
N PHE A 182 32.40 41.02 -27.06
CA PHE A 182 31.63 40.82 -28.33
C PHE A 182 30.58 41.89 -28.61
N GLY A 183 30.17 42.68 -27.63
CA GLY A 183 29.15 43.72 -27.72
C GLY A 183 27.72 43.20 -27.62
N GLU A 184 26.78 44.16 -27.45
CA GLU A 184 25.35 43.85 -27.20
C GLU A 184 24.68 43.09 -28.37
N GLU A 185 24.98 43.45 -29.63
CA GLU A 185 24.34 42.86 -30.82
C GLU A 185 24.66 41.36 -30.92
N VAL A 186 25.94 40.98 -30.78
CA VAL A 186 26.39 39.58 -30.84
C VAL A 186 25.82 38.81 -29.63
N MET A 187 25.86 39.38 -28.47
CA MET A 187 25.36 38.70 -27.26
C MET A 187 23.83 38.58 -27.25
N ALA A 188 23.08 39.48 -27.87
CA ALA A 188 21.63 39.32 -28.04
C ALA A 188 21.28 38.08 -28.91
N GLU A 189 22.08 37.79 -29.94
CA GLU A 189 21.89 36.61 -30.78
C GLU A 189 22.38 35.30 -30.09
N TRP A 190 23.52 35.38 -29.39
CA TRP A 190 24.23 34.18 -28.93
C TRP A 190 24.07 33.88 -27.40
N ALA A 191 23.25 34.66 -26.67
CA ALA A 191 23.10 34.49 -25.22
C ALA A 191 22.69 33.06 -24.83
N ALA A 192 21.70 32.47 -25.49
CA ALA A 192 21.23 31.12 -25.21
C ALA A 192 22.29 30.04 -25.51
N THR A 193 23.10 30.28 -26.57
CA THR A 193 24.21 29.40 -26.94
C THR A 193 25.38 29.52 -25.95
N ALA A 194 25.68 30.73 -25.47
CA ALA A 194 26.67 30.98 -24.43
C ALA A 194 26.26 30.29 -23.10
N ASP A 195 25.00 30.39 -22.70
CA ASP A 195 24.48 29.67 -21.53
C ASP A 195 24.65 28.16 -21.68
N ARG A 196 24.36 27.59 -22.86
CA ARG A 196 24.56 26.17 -23.14
C ARG A 196 26.03 25.76 -23.07
N TYR A 197 26.96 26.58 -23.58
CA TYR A 197 28.37 26.31 -23.49
C TYR A 197 28.89 26.37 -22.05
N PHE A 198 28.42 27.31 -21.25
CA PHE A 198 28.76 27.40 -19.83
C PHE A 198 28.29 26.16 -19.07
N GLU A 199 27.02 25.75 -19.24
CA GLU A 199 26.48 24.54 -18.57
C GLU A 199 27.23 23.26 -19.01
N LYS A 200 27.60 23.16 -20.30
CA LYS A 200 28.40 22.04 -20.81
C LYS A 200 29.81 22.02 -20.20
N LEU A 201 30.44 23.18 -20.12
CA LEU A 201 31.77 23.33 -19.48
C LEU A 201 31.71 22.96 -17.99
N LYS A 202 30.71 23.51 -17.27
CA LYS A 202 30.47 23.19 -15.85
C LYS A 202 30.33 21.68 -15.64
N LYS A 203 29.46 21.03 -16.42
CA LYS A 203 29.26 19.58 -16.35
C LYS A 203 30.59 18.83 -16.60
N GLN A 204 31.34 19.19 -17.62
CA GLN A 204 32.59 18.54 -17.97
C GLN A 204 33.64 18.71 -16.87
N VAL A 205 33.87 19.93 -16.38
CA VAL A 205 34.90 20.21 -15.36
C VAL A 205 34.60 19.50 -14.04
N ILE A 206 33.34 19.52 -13.60
CA ILE A 206 32.93 18.81 -12.36
C ILE A 206 33.13 17.30 -12.51
N ARG A 207 32.71 16.71 -13.64
CA ARG A 207 32.90 15.27 -13.90
C ARG A 207 34.41 14.90 -13.94
N ASP A 208 35.21 15.73 -14.56
CA ASP A 208 36.66 15.52 -14.58
C ASP A 208 37.29 15.58 -13.18
N VAL A 209 36.88 16.47 -12.30
CA VAL A 209 37.33 16.51 -10.90
C VAL A 209 36.93 15.22 -10.18
N VAL A 210 35.68 14.77 -10.30
CA VAL A 210 35.24 13.53 -9.66
C VAL A 210 36.09 12.34 -10.14
N LEU A 211 36.30 12.21 -11.45
CA LEU A 211 37.01 11.06 -12.03
C LEU A 211 38.54 11.11 -11.81
N SER A 212 39.16 12.30 -11.80
CA SER A 212 40.62 12.45 -11.69
C SER A 212 41.10 12.55 -10.25
N ASP A 213 40.39 13.32 -9.43
CA ASP A 213 40.78 13.64 -8.07
C ASP A 213 40.13 12.72 -7.03
N SER A 214 39.19 11.88 -7.47
CA SER A 214 38.36 11.01 -6.60
C SER A 214 37.67 11.80 -5.48
N LEU A 215 37.22 13.02 -5.78
CA LEU A 215 36.63 13.96 -4.85
C LEU A 215 35.20 14.29 -5.28
N ARG A 216 34.24 14.19 -4.37
CA ARG A 216 32.86 14.59 -4.58
C ARG A 216 32.66 16.08 -4.25
N LEU A 217 31.57 16.65 -4.75
CA LEU A 217 31.24 18.08 -4.59
C LEU A 217 31.15 18.55 -3.13
N ASP A 218 30.80 17.67 -2.21
CA ASP A 218 30.73 17.92 -0.77
C ASP A 218 31.94 17.36 0.01
N GLY A 219 32.97 16.90 -0.69
CA GLY A 219 34.21 16.39 -0.09
C GLY A 219 34.17 14.93 0.37
N ARG A 220 33.03 14.24 0.23
CA ARG A 220 32.92 12.83 0.57
C ARG A 220 33.70 11.92 -0.39
N LYS A 221 34.01 10.72 0.06
CA LYS A 221 34.45 9.61 -0.78
C LYS A 221 33.27 9.00 -1.55
N PHE A 222 33.54 8.18 -2.54
CA PHE A 222 32.51 7.61 -3.42
C PHE A 222 31.52 6.70 -2.70
N ASP A 223 31.96 5.97 -1.70
CA ASP A 223 31.14 5.04 -0.89
C ASP A 223 30.54 5.68 0.37
N GLN A 224 30.89 6.92 0.67
CA GLN A 224 30.50 7.58 1.91
C GLN A 224 29.06 8.13 1.82
N ILE A 225 28.29 7.85 2.87
CA ILE A 225 26.92 8.35 3.06
C ILE A 225 26.94 9.59 3.95
N ARG A 226 26.04 10.54 3.69
CA ARG A 226 25.84 11.73 4.53
C ARG A 226 25.46 11.34 5.95
N PRO A 227 25.76 12.18 6.96
CA PRO A 227 25.31 11.93 8.34
C PRO A 227 23.80 11.70 8.42
N ILE A 228 23.41 10.70 9.18
CA ILE A 228 22.00 10.33 9.38
C ILE A 228 21.60 10.65 10.82
N TRP A 229 20.43 11.24 10.96
CA TRP A 229 19.75 11.43 12.23
C TRP A 229 18.28 10.98 12.10
N CYS A 230 17.82 10.20 13.07
CA CYS A 230 16.45 9.68 13.11
C CYS A 230 15.84 9.91 14.48
N GLU A 231 14.53 10.21 14.49
CA GLU A 231 13.72 10.28 15.71
C GLU A 231 12.35 9.65 15.44
N VAL A 232 11.82 8.95 16.43
CA VAL A 232 10.48 8.35 16.40
C VAL A 232 9.62 8.98 17.49
N ASP A 233 8.31 8.76 17.44
CA ASP A 233 7.35 9.38 18.38
C ASP A 233 7.36 10.92 18.35
N PHE A 234 7.60 11.47 17.19
CA PHE A 234 7.79 12.92 17.01
C PHE A 234 6.47 13.70 17.05
N LEU A 235 5.38 13.13 16.49
CA LEU A 235 4.07 13.76 16.42
C LEU A 235 3.12 13.18 17.49
N PRO A 236 2.60 13.99 18.41
CA PRO A 236 1.87 13.49 19.59
C PRO A 236 0.52 12.85 19.27
N SER A 237 -0.10 13.16 18.14
CA SER A 237 -1.44 12.68 17.77
C SER A 237 -1.43 11.62 16.67
N ALA A 238 -0.28 11.34 16.04
CA ALA A 238 -0.16 10.31 15.03
C ALA A 238 -0.11 8.91 15.66
N HIS A 239 -0.64 7.90 14.97
CA HIS A 239 -0.60 6.51 15.45
C HIS A 239 0.82 5.91 15.38
N GLY A 240 1.72 6.56 14.68
CA GLY A 240 3.16 6.38 14.62
C GLY A 240 3.76 7.56 13.86
N SER A 241 4.99 7.93 14.15
CA SER A 241 5.65 9.05 13.46
C SER A 241 7.16 8.96 13.54
N SER A 242 7.82 9.55 12.56
CA SER A 242 9.27 9.63 12.51
C SER A 242 9.75 10.87 11.77
N VAL A 243 10.95 11.29 12.13
CA VAL A 243 11.79 12.18 11.32
C VAL A 243 13.01 11.39 10.90
N PHE A 244 13.33 11.45 9.62
CA PHE A 244 14.55 10.89 9.05
C PHE A 244 15.29 12.00 8.32
N THR A 245 16.54 12.23 8.71
CA THR A 245 17.42 13.22 8.11
C THR A 245 18.67 12.55 7.60
N ARG A 246 19.07 12.88 6.37
CA ARG A 246 20.33 12.44 5.75
C ARG A 246 20.99 13.65 5.09
N GLY A 247 21.94 14.26 5.80
CA GLY A 247 22.48 15.56 5.41
C GLY A 247 21.38 16.59 5.22
N GLU A 248 21.29 17.21 4.05
CA GLU A 248 20.30 18.21 3.65
C GLU A 248 19.05 17.59 3.01
N THR A 249 18.63 16.42 3.47
CA THR A 249 17.37 15.77 3.02
C THR A 249 16.64 15.26 4.24
N GLN A 250 15.43 15.78 4.47
CA GLN A 250 14.62 15.47 5.66
C GLN A 250 13.20 15.11 5.29
N SER A 251 12.70 14.02 5.87
CA SER A 251 11.31 13.58 5.79
C SER A 251 10.68 13.54 7.18
N LEU A 252 9.55 14.21 7.36
CA LEU A 252 8.64 14.04 8.48
C LEU A 252 7.52 13.09 8.02
N THR A 253 7.38 11.97 8.71
CA THR A 253 6.42 10.94 8.30
C THR A 253 5.47 10.58 9.42
N SER A 254 4.19 10.50 9.09
CA SER A 254 3.11 10.08 9.99
C SER A 254 2.45 8.80 9.52
N LEU A 255 2.04 7.97 10.49
CA LEU A 255 1.24 6.77 10.31
C LEU A 255 -0.17 7.01 10.86
N THR A 256 -1.17 6.63 10.07
CA THR A 256 -2.57 6.56 10.50
C THR A 256 -3.10 5.16 10.24
N LEU A 257 -3.73 4.58 11.25
CA LEU A 257 -4.43 3.29 11.17
C LEU A 257 -5.92 3.56 11.05
N GLY A 258 -6.53 3.02 10.02
CA GLY A 258 -7.95 3.17 9.72
C GLY A 258 -8.69 1.84 9.70
N THR A 259 -9.99 1.92 9.42
CA THR A 259 -10.90 0.79 9.26
C THR A 259 -10.92 0.29 7.82
N LYS A 260 -11.66 -0.77 7.54
CA LYS A 260 -11.89 -1.25 6.17
C LYS A 260 -12.56 -0.19 5.27
N GLN A 261 -13.37 0.71 5.84
CA GLN A 261 -14.04 1.78 5.09
C GLN A 261 -13.07 2.86 4.59
N ASP A 262 -11.86 2.91 5.14
CA ASP A 262 -10.82 3.86 4.78
C ASP A 262 -9.87 3.34 3.68
N GLN A 263 -10.12 2.13 3.15
CA GLN A 263 -9.35 1.56 2.04
C GLN A 263 -9.46 2.43 0.80
N ALA A 264 -8.38 2.51 0.05
CA ALA A 264 -8.39 3.22 -1.22
C ALA A 264 -9.00 2.34 -2.31
N LEU A 265 -10.07 2.81 -2.94
CA LEU A 265 -10.61 2.17 -4.13
C LEU A 265 -9.68 2.46 -5.32
N ILE A 266 -9.06 1.43 -5.85
CA ILE A 266 -8.24 1.50 -7.07
C ILE A 266 -9.13 1.08 -8.24
N ASP A 267 -9.68 2.07 -8.92
CA ASP A 267 -10.56 1.85 -10.07
C ASP A 267 -9.74 1.87 -11.37
N THR A 268 -9.23 0.71 -11.74
CA THR A 268 -8.52 0.49 -13.01
C THR A 268 -9.35 -0.37 -13.95
N ALA A 269 -9.21 -0.14 -15.26
CA ALA A 269 -9.97 -0.86 -16.28
C ALA A 269 -9.81 -2.39 -16.23
N LEU A 270 -8.67 -2.88 -15.75
CA LEU A 270 -8.31 -4.30 -15.78
C LEU A 270 -8.31 -4.97 -14.41
N ASN A 271 -8.12 -4.22 -13.33
CA ASN A 271 -8.02 -4.77 -11.98
C ASN A 271 -8.55 -3.77 -10.92
N PRO A 272 -9.87 -3.56 -10.84
CA PRO A 272 -10.43 -2.78 -9.74
C PRO A 272 -10.28 -3.58 -8.42
N HIS A 273 -9.74 -2.92 -7.39
CA HIS A 273 -9.55 -3.53 -6.07
C HIS A 273 -9.47 -2.47 -4.97
N ASP A 274 -9.70 -2.90 -3.74
CA ASP A 274 -9.49 -2.07 -2.56
C ASP A 274 -8.06 -2.27 -2.04
N ASP A 275 -7.35 -1.16 -1.79
CA ASP A 275 -6.00 -1.19 -1.25
C ASP A 275 -5.98 -0.71 0.20
N LYS A 276 -5.52 -1.57 1.10
CA LYS A 276 -5.38 -1.27 2.53
C LYS A 276 -4.04 -0.67 2.92
N PHE A 277 -3.08 -0.55 2.00
CA PHE A 277 -1.80 0.10 2.24
C PHE A 277 -1.64 1.32 1.33
N ILE A 278 -1.63 2.50 1.92
CA ILE A 278 -1.62 3.78 1.23
C ILE A 278 -0.38 4.56 1.65
N LEU A 279 0.43 5.02 0.69
CA LEU A 279 1.54 5.89 0.94
C LEU A 279 1.42 7.17 0.13
N HIS A 280 1.38 8.31 0.81
CA HIS A 280 1.43 9.64 0.22
C HIS A 280 2.82 10.23 0.38
N TYR A 281 3.33 10.78 -0.71
CA TYR A 281 4.59 11.51 -0.76
C TYR A 281 4.31 12.96 -1.16
N ASN A 282 4.60 13.88 -0.29
CA ASN A 282 4.42 15.30 -0.49
C ASN A 282 5.78 15.98 -0.66
N PHE A 283 5.94 16.68 -1.79
CA PHE A 283 7.16 17.41 -2.12
C PHE A 283 6.83 18.90 -2.35
N PRO A 284 6.63 19.66 -1.27
CA PRO A 284 6.27 21.07 -1.38
C PRO A 284 7.45 21.90 -1.91
N PRO A 285 7.18 23.02 -2.60
CA PRO A 285 8.22 23.85 -3.19
C PRO A 285 9.28 24.35 -2.20
N TYR A 286 8.90 24.56 -0.95
CA TYR A 286 9.85 25.01 0.08
C TYR A 286 10.94 23.99 0.39
N SER A 287 10.72 22.69 0.12
CA SER A 287 11.73 21.64 0.33
C SER A 287 12.99 21.83 -0.52
N THR A 288 12.90 22.60 -1.58
CA THR A 288 14.02 22.99 -2.45
C THR A 288 14.30 24.49 -2.42
N GLY A 289 13.68 25.24 -1.48
CA GLY A 289 13.82 26.69 -1.37
C GLY A 289 13.08 27.47 -2.46
N GLU A 290 12.11 26.86 -3.15
CA GLU A 290 11.34 27.50 -4.22
C GLU A 290 10.08 28.19 -3.68
N VAL A 291 9.76 29.35 -4.26
CA VAL A 291 8.52 30.09 -4.00
C VAL A 291 7.55 29.83 -5.17
N LYS A 292 6.69 28.84 -5.00
CA LYS A 292 5.67 28.45 -5.99
C LYS A 292 4.35 28.12 -5.30
N PRO A 293 3.19 28.27 -5.98
CA PRO A 293 1.92 27.79 -5.45
C PRO A 293 1.95 26.27 -5.24
N MET A 294 1.44 25.82 -4.11
CA MET A 294 1.24 24.39 -3.87
C MET A 294 0.12 23.88 -4.79
N ARG A 295 0.43 22.87 -5.58
CA ARG A 295 -0.51 22.17 -6.46
C ARG A 295 -0.65 20.72 -5.99
N GLY A 296 -1.64 20.01 -6.51
CA GLY A 296 -1.73 18.56 -6.30
C GLY A 296 -0.49 17.82 -6.80
N PRO A 297 -0.29 16.55 -6.40
CA PRO A 297 0.90 15.79 -6.74
C PRO A 297 1.04 15.63 -8.26
N GLY A 298 2.23 15.91 -8.76
CA GLY A 298 2.62 15.66 -10.14
C GLY A 298 3.01 14.21 -10.37
N ARG A 299 3.37 13.86 -11.61
CA ARG A 299 3.79 12.50 -11.98
C ARG A 299 5.02 12.03 -11.20
N ARG A 300 5.95 12.93 -10.91
CA ARG A 300 7.16 12.63 -10.14
C ARG A 300 6.84 12.22 -8.71
N GLU A 301 5.95 12.96 -8.05
CA GLU A 301 5.51 12.66 -6.69
C GLU A 301 4.77 11.32 -6.62
N VAL A 302 3.92 11.04 -7.59
CA VAL A 302 3.23 9.74 -7.70
C VAL A 302 4.23 8.59 -7.90
N GLY A 303 5.24 8.77 -8.77
CA GLY A 303 6.30 7.77 -8.97
C GLY A 303 7.12 7.51 -7.71
N HIS A 304 7.49 8.57 -6.96
CA HIS A 304 8.19 8.45 -5.69
C HIS A 304 7.35 7.75 -4.62
N ALA A 305 6.05 8.06 -4.54
CA ALA A 305 5.11 7.39 -3.65
C ALA A 305 5.02 5.90 -3.97
N ASN A 306 4.91 5.54 -5.25
CA ASN A 306 4.83 4.15 -5.69
C ASN A 306 6.11 3.37 -5.36
N LEU A 307 7.29 3.94 -5.63
CA LEU A 307 8.56 3.30 -5.30
C LEU A 307 8.69 3.05 -3.79
N ALA A 308 8.42 4.05 -2.96
CA ALA A 308 8.47 3.92 -1.51
C ALA A 308 7.41 2.94 -0.99
N GLY A 309 6.17 3.05 -1.50
CA GLY A 309 5.05 2.21 -1.08
C GLY A 309 5.27 0.73 -1.38
N ARG A 310 5.63 0.37 -2.61
CA ARG A 310 5.89 -1.03 -2.97
C ARG A 310 7.07 -1.63 -2.21
N SER A 311 8.13 -0.82 -1.98
CA SER A 311 9.30 -1.26 -1.23
C SER A 311 8.99 -1.66 0.22
N ILE A 312 8.13 -0.89 0.89
CA ILE A 312 7.72 -1.13 2.29
C ILE A 312 6.64 -2.21 2.34
N ARG A 313 5.75 -2.29 1.36
CA ARG A 313 4.68 -3.28 1.29
C ARG A 313 5.18 -4.72 1.41
N LYS A 314 6.36 -5.02 0.88
CA LYS A 314 7.01 -6.35 0.92
C LYS A 314 7.35 -6.85 2.33
N VAL A 315 7.38 -5.96 3.30
CA VAL A 315 7.65 -6.33 4.70
C VAL A 315 6.42 -6.19 5.61
N MET A 316 5.27 -5.79 5.06
CA MET A 316 4.03 -5.71 5.82
C MET A 316 3.51 -7.10 6.17
N PRO A 317 3.00 -7.32 7.41
CA PRO A 317 2.30 -8.56 7.75
C PRO A 317 1.05 -8.73 6.87
N ALA A 318 0.78 -9.96 6.45
CA ALA A 318 -0.38 -10.28 5.61
C ALA A 318 -1.71 -10.06 6.34
N ASP A 319 -1.72 -10.26 7.66
CA ASP A 319 -2.87 -10.27 8.55
C ASP A 319 -3.11 -8.95 9.30
N VAL A 320 -2.50 -7.83 8.84
CA VAL A 320 -2.78 -6.50 9.42
C VAL A 320 -4.26 -6.17 9.26
N PRO A 321 -5.00 -5.98 10.38
CA PRO A 321 -6.44 -5.76 10.33
C PRO A 321 -6.82 -4.31 10.02
N TYR A 322 -5.83 -3.42 9.85
CA TYR A 322 -5.99 -2.00 9.62
C TYR A 322 -5.80 -1.63 8.16
N THR A 323 -6.48 -0.57 7.74
CA THR A 323 -6.02 0.24 6.63
C THR A 323 -4.85 1.09 7.12
N VAL A 324 -3.70 0.93 6.49
CA VAL A 324 -2.44 1.59 6.87
C VAL A 324 -2.19 2.76 5.93
N ARG A 325 -2.18 3.97 6.45
CA ARG A 325 -1.87 5.18 5.68
C ARG A 325 -0.59 5.82 6.20
N ILE A 326 0.41 5.94 5.33
CA ILE A 326 1.65 6.66 5.57
C ILE A 326 1.61 7.98 4.80
N VAL A 327 1.93 9.08 5.45
CA VAL A 327 2.11 10.39 4.81
C VAL A 327 3.53 10.87 5.09
N SER A 328 4.31 11.04 4.03
CA SER A 328 5.68 11.54 4.09
C SER A 328 5.75 12.96 3.52
N ASP A 329 6.01 13.92 4.38
CA ASP A 329 6.21 15.33 4.03
C ASP A 329 7.72 15.60 3.97
N ILE A 330 8.20 15.99 2.79
CA ILE A 330 9.60 16.34 2.58
C ILE A 330 9.82 17.79 3.01
N LEU A 331 10.58 17.97 4.07
CA LEU A 331 10.86 19.29 4.65
C LEU A 331 12.05 19.97 3.97
N GLU A 332 13.05 19.18 3.57
CA GLU A 332 14.24 19.63 2.87
C GLU A 332 14.72 18.54 1.89
N SER A 333 15.30 18.93 0.74
CA SER A 333 15.80 17.98 -0.25
C SER A 333 17.05 18.46 -0.96
N ASN A 334 18.10 17.62 -0.87
CA ASN A 334 19.31 17.69 -1.69
C ASN A 334 19.68 16.26 -2.17
N GLY A 335 18.80 15.70 -3.03
CA GLY A 335 18.95 14.36 -3.60
C GLY A 335 18.24 13.26 -2.80
N SER A 336 17.54 12.41 -3.55
CA SER A 336 16.89 11.16 -3.11
C SER A 336 15.97 11.25 -1.90
N SER A 337 15.03 12.16 -1.94
CA SER A 337 13.96 12.29 -0.93
C SER A 337 13.02 11.08 -0.88
N SER A 338 12.82 10.35 -1.99
CA SER A 338 12.06 9.10 -1.99
C SER A 338 12.69 8.01 -1.12
N MET A 339 14.03 7.95 -1.07
CA MET A 339 14.74 7.00 -0.20
C MET A 339 14.67 7.43 1.28
N ALA A 340 14.62 8.72 1.56
CA ALA A 340 14.31 9.21 2.90
C ALA A 340 12.89 8.82 3.33
N THR A 341 11.92 8.86 2.41
CA THR A 341 10.54 8.39 2.66
C THR A 341 10.48 6.90 2.99
N VAL A 342 11.26 6.05 2.30
CA VAL A 342 11.34 4.61 2.62
C VAL A 342 11.82 4.40 4.06
N CYS A 343 12.90 5.08 4.45
CA CYS A 343 13.48 4.98 5.79
C CYS A 343 12.49 5.52 6.85
N ALA A 344 11.96 6.72 6.63
CA ALA A 344 11.01 7.35 7.55
C ALA A 344 9.70 6.56 7.68
N GLY A 345 9.15 6.06 6.56
CA GLY A 345 7.94 5.22 6.56
C GLY A 345 8.12 3.92 7.35
N THR A 346 9.28 3.29 7.19
CA THR A 346 9.66 2.11 7.98
C THR A 346 9.72 2.43 9.48
N LEU A 347 10.37 3.52 9.86
CA LEU A 347 10.47 3.97 11.26
C LEU A 347 9.09 4.30 11.84
N ALA A 348 8.23 4.97 11.09
CA ALA A 348 6.87 5.31 11.52
C ALA A 348 6.00 4.07 11.74
N LEU A 349 6.12 3.03 10.91
CA LEU A 349 5.45 1.74 11.10
C LEU A 349 5.92 1.06 12.38
N MET A 350 7.23 1.01 12.60
CA MET A 350 7.82 0.41 13.80
C MET A 350 7.41 1.18 15.07
N ASP A 351 7.41 2.51 15.02
CA ASP A 351 6.94 3.37 16.11
C ASP A 351 5.45 3.16 16.41
N GLY A 352 4.64 2.95 15.38
CA GLY A 352 3.21 2.65 15.51
C GLY A 352 2.88 1.24 15.96
N GLY A 353 3.88 0.38 16.22
CA GLY A 353 3.67 -0.99 16.70
C GLY A 353 3.24 -1.99 15.62
N ILE A 354 3.38 -1.65 14.35
CA ILE A 354 3.14 -2.59 13.25
C ILE A 354 4.32 -3.57 13.17
N GLN A 355 4.03 -4.85 13.34
CA GLN A 355 5.04 -5.92 13.38
C GLN A 355 5.52 -6.28 11.97
N ILE A 356 6.23 -5.34 11.31
CA ILE A 356 6.82 -5.59 9.99
C ILE A 356 7.86 -6.72 10.05
N LYS A 357 8.00 -7.47 8.95
CA LYS A 357 8.92 -8.61 8.82
C LYS A 357 10.38 -8.22 9.11
N ALA A 358 10.80 -7.05 8.61
CA ALA A 358 12.12 -6.47 8.81
C ALA A 358 12.12 -4.98 8.43
N PRO A 359 13.02 -4.16 8.99
CA PRO A 359 13.20 -2.78 8.55
C PRO A 359 13.70 -2.71 7.11
N VAL A 360 13.20 -1.72 6.36
CA VAL A 360 13.61 -1.41 4.99
C VAL A 360 14.33 -0.07 4.97
N ALA A 361 15.51 -0.03 4.36
CA ALA A 361 16.20 1.20 4.05
C ALA A 361 16.33 1.40 2.54
N GLY A 362 16.51 2.64 2.11
CA GLY A 362 16.71 2.99 0.71
C GLY A 362 17.94 3.86 0.51
N ILE A 363 18.63 3.62 -0.60
CA ILE A 363 19.82 4.39 -1.02
C ILE A 363 19.71 4.75 -2.50
N ALA A 364 20.21 5.92 -2.88
CA ALA A 364 20.39 6.31 -4.27
C ALA A 364 21.87 6.27 -4.64
N MET A 365 22.16 5.52 -5.69
CA MET A 365 23.46 5.38 -6.30
C MET A 365 23.53 6.23 -7.57
N GLY A 366 24.70 6.73 -7.88
CA GLY A 366 24.98 7.39 -9.16
C GLY A 366 26.22 6.80 -9.82
N ALA A 367 26.38 7.13 -11.09
CA ALA A 367 27.62 6.83 -11.79
C ALA A 367 28.05 8.03 -12.64
N ILE A 368 29.34 8.18 -12.78
CA ILE A 368 29.99 9.10 -13.70
C ILE A 368 31.03 8.31 -14.49
N ALA A 369 30.92 8.34 -15.80
CA ALA A 369 31.85 7.67 -16.70
C ALA A 369 32.39 8.65 -17.77
N ASP A 370 33.51 8.33 -18.38
CA ASP A 370 34.04 9.09 -19.53
C ASP A 370 34.43 8.16 -20.69
N ASP A 371 34.69 8.76 -21.83
CA ASP A 371 35.08 8.06 -23.05
C ASP A 371 36.47 7.39 -22.95
N LYS A 372 37.21 7.66 -21.87
CA LYS A 372 38.54 7.05 -21.59
C LYS A 372 38.43 5.79 -20.74
N GLY A 373 37.20 5.38 -20.38
CA GLY A 373 36.92 4.20 -19.57
C GLY A 373 37.11 4.42 -18.06
N ARG A 374 37.30 5.70 -17.61
CA ARG A 374 37.25 6.01 -16.17
C ARG A 374 35.81 6.00 -15.71
N MET A 375 35.55 5.49 -14.51
CA MET A 375 34.22 5.41 -13.95
C MET A 375 34.24 5.48 -12.42
N ALA A 376 33.29 6.22 -11.87
CA ALA A 376 33.04 6.34 -10.45
C ALA A 376 31.59 5.95 -10.13
N ILE A 377 31.42 5.09 -9.14
CA ILE A 377 30.11 4.76 -8.55
C ILE A 377 29.97 5.54 -7.24
N LEU A 378 28.89 6.28 -7.09
CA LEU A 378 28.67 7.18 -5.98
C LEU A 378 27.51 6.68 -5.11
N SER A 379 27.73 6.51 -3.81
CA SER A 379 26.68 6.22 -2.83
C SER A 379 26.03 7.50 -2.34
N ASP A 380 24.71 7.49 -2.12
CA ASP A 380 23.95 8.62 -1.57
C ASP A 380 24.23 9.93 -2.33
N ILE A 381 23.78 9.96 -3.59
CA ILE A 381 24.03 11.09 -4.49
C ILE A 381 23.28 12.35 -4.07
N LEU A 382 23.94 13.49 -4.28
CA LEU A 382 23.36 14.82 -4.18
C LEU A 382 22.48 15.12 -5.41
N GLY A 383 21.62 16.14 -5.30
CA GLY A 383 20.85 16.62 -6.44
C GLY A 383 21.71 17.10 -7.62
N ASP A 384 22.85 17.76 -7.33
CA ASP A 384 23.82 18.17 -8.35
C ASP A 384 24.48 16.94 -9.03
N GLU A 385 24.80 15.90 -8.25
CA GLU A 385 25.41 14.66 -8.77
C GLU A 385 24.42 13.84 -9.61
N ASP A 386 23.11 13.84 -9.26
CA ASP A 386 22.05 13.28 -10.11
C ASP A 386 21.98 14.05 -11.45
N ALA A 387 21.95 15.37 -11.43
CA ALA A 387 21.88 16.18 -12.64
C ALA A 387 23.11 16.05 -13.57
N LEU A 388 24.29 15.89 -12.99
CA LEU A 388 25.56 15.79 -13.72
C LEU A 388 25.96 14.36 -14.07
N GLY A 389 25.37 13.37 -13.37
CA GLY A 389 25.68 11.95 -13.51
C GLY A 389 25.05 11.29 -14.72
N ASP A 390 25.43 10.04 -14.93
CA ASP A 390 25.01 9.17 -16.03
C ASP A 390 23.98 8.13 -15.59
N MET A 391 23.81 7.93 -14.28
CA MET A 391 22.88 6.98 -13.68
C MET A 391 22.24 7.57 -12.40
N ASP A 392 20.95 7.36 -12.23
CA ASP A 392 20.21 7.46 -10.95
C ASP A 392 19.64 6.07 -10.64
N PHE A 393 20.21 5.40 -9.65
CA PHE A 393 19.83 4.04 -9.28
C PHE A 393 19.43 3.96 -7.81
N LYS A 394 18.15 3.83 -7.56
CA LYS A 394 17.56 3.69 -6.25
C LYS A 394 17.38 2.22 -5.90
N VAL A 395 17.92 1.80 -4.77
CA VAL A 395 17.83 0.43 -4.25
C VAL A 395 17.28 0.46 -2.85
N THR A 396 16.20 -0.29 -2.61
CA THR A 396 15.60 -0.47 -1.30
C THR A 396 15.68 -1.91 -0.85
N GLY A 397 15.71 -2.14 0.44
CA GLY A 397 15.72 -3.51 0.95
C GLY A 397 15.95 -3.62 2.45
N THR A 398 15.84 -4.84 2.92
CA THR A 398 16.16 -5.25 4.29
C THR A 398 17.65 -5.60 4.41
N ALA A 399 18.05 -6.11 5.55
CA ALA A 399 19.40 -6.67 5.72
C ALA A 399 19.63 -7.93 4.86
N LYS A 400 18.57 -8.63 4.44
CA LYS A 400 18.66 -9.89 3.70
C LYS A 400 18.73 -9.69 2.19
N GLY A 401 17.92 -8.76 1.65
CA GLY A 401 17.84 -8.59 0.21
C GLY A 401 17.05 -7.36 -0.22
N ILE A 402 16.91 -7.21 -1.52
CA ILE A 402 16.26 -6.09 -2.20
C ILE A 402 14.74 -6.26 -2.14
N THR A 403 14.02 -5.18 -1.79
CA THR A 403 12.55 -5.11 -1.83
C THR A 403 12.03 -4.27 -2.98
N GLY A 404 12.83 -3.39 -3.55
CA GLY A 404 12.45 -2.61 -4.71
C GLY A 404 13.63 -1.88 -5.33
N THR A 405 13.51 -1.57 -6.61
CA THR A 405 14.51 -0.74 -7.32
C THR A 405 13.84 0.19 -8.33
N GLN A 406 14.56 1.27 -8.63
CA GLN A 406 14.30 2.13 -9.78
C GLN A 406 15.64 2.62 -10.32
N MET A 407 15.90 2.40 -11.61
CA MET A 407 17.10 2.83 -12.28
C MET A 407 16.76 3.58 -13.56
N ASP A 408 17.35 4.74 -13.71
CA ASP A 408 17.36 5.55 -14.93
C ASP A 408 18.80 5.78 -15.38
N ILE A 409 19.11 5.41 -16.62
CA ILE A 409 20.41 5.64 -17.25
C ILE A 409 20.27 6.78 -18.27
N LYS A 410 21.18 7.75 -18.20
CA LYS A 410 21.16 8.99 -19.01
C LYS A 410 22.17 8.98 -20.16
N ILE A 411 22.86 7.86 -20.35
CA ILE A 411 23.81 7.57 -21.43
C ILE A 411 23.31 6.35 -22.21
N ASP A 412 24.03 5.96 -23.27
CA ASP A 412 23.62 4.86 -24.17
C ASP A 412 23.48 3.51 -23.46
N GLY A 413 23.96 3.37 -22.24
CA GLY A 413 23.80 2.21 -21.39
C GLY A 413 24.96 1.99 -20.42
N MET A 414 24.84 0.93 -19.61
CA MET A 414 25.83 0.59 -18.60
C MET A 414 26.17 -0.90 -18.68
N PRO A 415 27.48 -1.26 -18.70
CA PRO A 415 27.89 -2.66 -18.66
C PRO A 415 27.42 -3.38 -17.40
N TYR A 416 27.05 -4.66 -17.52
CA TYR A 416 26.57 -5.46 -16.39
C TYR A 416 27.54 -5.51 -15.20
N GLU A 417 28.83 -5.53 -15.45
CA GLU A 417 29.87 -5.51 -14.41
C GLU A 417 29.79 -4.26 -13.52
N MET A 418 29.38 -3.14 -14.12
CA MET A 418 29.18 -1.89 -13.39
C MET A 418 27.91 -1.92 -12.56
N LEU A 419 26.83 -2.46 -13.13
CA LEU A 419 25.59 -2.65 -12.43
C LEU A 419 25.77 -3.58 -11.21
N GLU A 420 26.52 -4.67 -11.36
CA GLU A 420 26.88 -5.57 -10.25
C GLU A 420 27.67 -4.84 -9.14
N LYS A 421 28.66 -4.03 -9.52
CA LYS A 421 29.42 -3.21 -8.55
C LYS A 421 28.55 -2.18 -7.85
N ALA A 422 27.67 -1.50 -8.60
CA ALA A 422 26.73 -0.52 -8.03
C ALA A 422 25.76 -1.18 -7.03
N LEU A 423 25.26 -2.37 -7.33
CA LEU A 423 24.41 -3.15 -6.42
C LEU A 423 25.12 -3.59 -5.15
N ILE A 424 26.39 -4.06 -5.27
CA ILE A 424 27.20 -4.44 -4.10
C ILE A 424 27.44 -3.23 -3.21
N GLN A 425 27.84 -2.09 -3.78
CA GLN A 425 28.05 -0.85 -3.04
C GLN A 425 26.73 -0.31 -2.44
N ALA A 426 25.60 -0.44 -3.15
CA ALA A 426 24.28 -0.12 -2.63
C ALA A 426 23.89 -0.98 -1.42
N ARG A 427 24.25 -2.27 -1.44
CA ARG A 427 24.04 -3.17 -0.29
C ARG A 427 24.81 -2.71 0.95
N GLU A 428 26.07 -2.36 0.79
CA GLU A 428 26.90 -1.85 1.90
C GLU A 428 26.28 -0.56 2.48
N GLY A 429 25.88 0.37 1.61
CA GLY A 429 25.22 1.60 2.01
C GLY A 429 23.87 1.36 2.69
N ARG A 430 23.06 0.44 2.17
CA ARG A 430 21.77 0.03 2.78
C ARG A 430 21.95 -0.52 4.20
N LEU A 431 22.96 -1.39 4.39
CA LEU A 431 23.27 -1.96 5.71
C LEU A 431 23.74 -0.88 6.70
N HIS A 432 24.52 0.09 6.24
CA HIS A 432 24.90 1.24 7.06
C HIS A 432 23.68 2.06 7.48
N ILE A 433 22.77 2.40 6.55
CA ILE A 433 21.55 3.16 6.84
C ILE A 433 20.66 2.40 7.84
N LEU A 434 20.46 1.09 7.65
CA LEU A 434 19.72 0.25 8.61
C LEU A 434 20.34 0.30 10.01
N GLY A 435 21.68 0.31 10.11
CA GLY A 435 22.39 0.45 11.38
C GLY A 435 22.14 1.80 12.06
N GLU A 436 22.05 2.89 11.29
CA GLU A 436 21.72 4.22 11.83
C GLU A 436 20.25 4.30 12.26
N MET A 437 19.32 3.75 11.47
CA MET A 437 17.89 3.67 11.83
C MET A 437 17.66 2.87 13.12
N ALA A 438 18.42 1.79 13.32
CA ALA A 438 18.31 0.94 14.50
C ALA A 438 18.72 1.66 15.81
N LYS A 439 19.46 2.76 15.75
CA LYS A 439 19.78 3.59 16.94
C LYS A 439 18.55 4.33 17.46
N ALA A 440 17.59 4.67 16.58
CA ALA A 440 16.32 5.29 16.98
C ALA A 440 15.29 4.24 17.42
N ILE A 441 15.13 3.18 16.65
CA ILE A 441 14.25 2.05 16.98
C ILE A 441 14.79 0.78 16.30
N ALA A 442 15.15 -0.23 17.10
CA ALA A 442 15.77 -1.47 16.60
C ALA A 442 14.72 -2.53 16.23
N VAL A 443 13.61 -2.55 16.93
CA VAL A 443 12.49 -3.48 16.71
C VAL A 443 11.16 -2.70 16.82
N PRO A 444 10.10 -3.13 16.15
CA PRO A 444 8.79 -2.50 16.30
C PRO A 444 8.34 -2.45 17.76
N ASN A 445 7.64 -1.39 18.15
CA ASN A 445 7.00 -1.33 19.46
C ASN A 445 6.07 -2.54 19.64
N ALA A 446 6.05 -3.11 20.86
CA ALA A 446 5.30 -4.33 21.14
C ALA A 446 3.77 -4.16 21.06
N ASP A 447 3.27 -2.94 21.21
CA ASP A 447 1.85 -2.60 21.14
C ASP A 447 1.65 -1.27 20.40
N LEU A 448 0.44 -1.05 19.95
CA LEU A 448 0.02 0.23 19.37
C LEU A 448 0.05 1.35 20.41
N LYS A 449 0.16 2.59 19.96
CA LYS A 449 0.06 3.75 20.86
C LYS A 449 -1.30 3.78 21.59
N PRO A 450 -1.37 4.35 22.79
CA PRO A 450 -2.61 4.35 23.59
C PRO A 450 -3.82 4.97 22.87
N HIS A 451 -3.60 5.95 22.02
CA HIS A 451 -4.62 6.67 21.25
C HIS A 451 -4.88 6.09 19.86
N ALA A 452 -4.11 5.06 19.46
CA ALA A 452 -4.38 4.38 18.20
C ALA A 452 -5.62 3.49 18.31
N PRO A 453 -6.45 3.40 17.25
CA PRO A 453 -7.64 2.59 17.27
C PRO A 453 -7.25 1.10 17.43
N ARG A 454 -8.02 0.40 18.26
CA ARG A 454 -7.84 -1.04 18.45
C ARG A 454 -8.88 -1.82 17.69
N VAL A 455 -8.59 -3.06 17.36
CA VAL A 455 -9.50 -3.95 16.63
C VAL A 455 -9.59 -5.32 17.31
N ILE A 456 -10.80 -5.88 17.32
CA ILE A 456 -11.05 -7.29 17.63
C ILE A 456 -11.69 -7.90 16.39
N GLU A 457 -11.10 -8.98 15.88
CA GLU A 457 -11.67 -9.76 14.79
C GLU A 457 -12.02 -11.15 15.27
N PHE A 458 -13.21 -11.64 14.91
CA PHE A 458 -13.69 -12.97 15.24
C PHE A 458 -14.74 -13.45 14.24
N ARG A 459 -15.00 -14.76 14.24
CA ARG A 459 -16.00 -15.36 13.34
C ARG A 459 -17.31 -15.59 14.04
N ILE A 460 -18.40 -15.43 13.27
CA ILE A 460 -19.77 -15.80 13.67
C ILE A 460 -20.37 -16.76 12.63
N PRO A 461 -21.27 -17.66 13.05
CA PRO A 461 -21.96 -18.52 12.09
C PRO A 461 -22.81 -17.68 11.11
N ARG A 462 -22.90 -18.16 9.87
CA ARG A 462 -23.58 -17.47 8.76
C ARG A 462 -25.03 -17.08 9.08
N ASP A 463 -25.74 -17.96 9.76
CA ASP A 463 -27.14 -17.75 10.13
C ASP A 463 -27.38 -16.56 11.07
N PHE A 464 -26.33 -16.11 11.77
CA PHE A 464 -26.40 -14.97 12.69
C PHE A 464 -26.03 -13.63 12.07
N ILE A 465 -25.46 -13.60 10.86
CA ILE A 465 -25.07 -12.35 10.19
C ILE A 465 -26.29 -11.40 10.11
N GLY A 466 -27.42 -11.91 9.62
CA GLY A 466 -28.65 -11.14 9.53
C GLY A 466 -29.18 -10.67 10.88
N ALA A 467 -29.01 -11.46 11.94
CA ALA A 467 -29.44 -11.11 13.29
C ALA A 467 -28.56 -10.01 13.92
N VAL A 468 -27.27 -10.02 13.66
CA VAL A 468 -26.31 -9.00 14.15
C VAL A 468 -26.50 -7.69 13.40
N ILE A 469 -26.73 -7.74 12.09
CA ILE A 469 -26.98 -6.54 11.28
C ILE A 469 -28.36 -5.95 11.62
N GLY A 470 -29.38 -6.80 11.75
CA GLY A 470 -30.76 -6.41 12.00
C GLY A 470 -31.46 -5.79 10.80
N PRO A 471 -32.80 -5.60 10.86
CA PRO A 471 -33.58 -5.01 9.77
C PRO A 471 -33.09 -3.62 9.37
N GLY A 472 -32.58 -3.50 8.11
CA GLY A 472 -32.03 -2.24 7.61
C GLY A 472 -30.81 -1.73 8.38
N GLY A 473 -30.05 -2.62 9.01
CA GLY A 473 -28.83 -2.27 9.76
C GLY A 473 -29.07 -1.64 11.14
N LYS A 474 -30.30 -1.64 11.65
CA LYS A 474 -30.65 -0.93 12.89
C LYS A 474 -29.94 -1.47 14.13
N ILE A 475 -29.74 -2.79 14.23
CA ILE A 475 -29.11 -3.41 15.41
C ILE A 475 -27.62 -3.05 15.45
N ILE A 476 -26.91 -3.23 14.35
CA ILE A 476 -25.48 -2.92 14.27
C ILE A 476 -25.21 -1.43 14.48
N GLN A 477 -26.05 -0.55 13.89
CA GLN A 477 -25.92 0.90 14.09
C GLN A 477 -26.16 1.32 15.53
N GLU A 478 -27.13 0.71 16.22
CA GLU A 478 -27.38 0.99 17.63
C GLU A 478 -26.24 0.48 18.53
N MET A 479 -25.69 -0.70 18.25
CA MET A 479 -24.49 -1.19 18.94
C MET A 479 -23.32 -0.22 18.78
N GLN A 480 -23.02 0.21 17.56
CA GLN A 480 -21.96 1.18 17.27
C GLN A 480 -22.17 2.49 18.03
N ARG A 481 -23.40 3.01 18.04
CA ARG A 481 -23.75 4.24 18.76
C ARG A 481 -23.57 4.11 20.29
N GLN A 482 -23.96 2.96 20.86
CA GLN A 482 -23.88 2.73 22.32
C GLN A 482 -22.46 2.52 22.81
N THR A 483 -21.64 1.87 22.00
CA THR A 483 -20.29 1.48 22.38
C THR A 483 -19.20 2.44 21.86
N GLY A 484 -19.55 3.36 20.95
CA GLY A 484 -18.58 4.26 20.31
C GLY A 484 -17.62 3.51 19.38
N THR A 485 -18.04 2.34 18.87
CA THR A 485 -17.21 1.49 17.99
C THR A 485 -17.70 1.52 16.54
N THR A 486 -16.84 1.13 15.60
CA THR A 486 -17.21 0.82 14.22
C THR A 486 -17.18 -0.69 14.03
N ILE A 487 -18.25 -1.28 13.49
CA ILE A 487 -18.36 -2.73 13.30
C ILE A 487 -18.54 -3.00 11.82
N SER A 488 -17.69 -3.84 11.25
CA SER A 488 -17.84 -4.39 9.90
C SER A 488 -18.06 -5.90 9.96
N ILE A 489 -18.84 -6.41 9.01
CA ILE A 489 -19.10 -7.85 8.85
C ILE A 489 -18.92 -8.20 7.39
N ASP A 490 -17.95 -9.08 7.14
CA ASP A 490 -17.70 -9.69 5.84
C ASP A 490 -18.18 -11.12 5.83
N GLU A 491 -18.82 -11.54 4.75
CA GLU A 491 -19.28 -12.91 4.58
C GLU A 491 -18.30 -13.69 3.71
N ASP A 492 -17.90 -14.88 4.19
CA ASP A 492 -17.12 -15.83 3.41
C ASP A 492 -17.82 -17.20 3.33
N THR A 493 -17.12 -18.22 2.82
CA THR A 493 -17.66 -19.60 2.70
C THR A 493 -17.98 -20.23 4.05
N ASP A 494 -17.30 -19.82 5.10
CA ASP A 494 -17.32 -20.44 6.43
C ASP A 494 -18.15 -19.66 7.46
N GLY A 495 -18.66 -18.47 7.11
CA GLY A 495 -19.49 -17.65 7.99
C GLY A 495 -19.29 -16.15 7.83
N GLY A 496 -19.49 -15.40 8.90
CA GLY A 496 -19.23 -13.95 8.97
C GLY A 496 -17.96 -13.65 9.74
N ILE A 497 -17.08 -12.86 9.14
CA ILE A 497 -15.92 -12.27 9.81
C ILE A 497 -16.36 -10.92 10.36
N VAL A 498 -16.37 -10.77 11.68
CA VAL A 498 -16.73 -9.53 12.36
C VAL A 498 -15.47 -8.84 12.83
N ALA A 499 -15.27 -7.59 12.41
CA ALA A 499 -14.22 -6.71 12.90
C ALA A 499 -14.84 -5.54 13.66
N ILE A 500 -14.44 -5.35 14.92
CA ILE A 500 -14.87 -4.27 15.80
C ILE A 500 -13.69 -3.33 16.01
N PHE A 501 -13.81 -2.08 15.58
CA PHE A 501 -12.82 -1.02 15.79
C PHE A 501 -13.31 -0.08 16.88
N GLY A 502 -12.47 0.23 17.85
CA GLY A 502 -12.81 1.12 18.96
C GLY A 502 -11.63 1.88 19.54
N PRO A 503 -11.90 2.97 20.26
CA PRO A 503 -10.86 3.82 20.84
C PRO A 503 -10.12 3.15 22.03
N ASP A 504 -10.78 2.23 22.71
CA ASP A 504 -10.25 1.57 23.89
C ASP A 504 -10.80 0.14 24.07
N LYS A 505 -10.18 -0.62 24.97
CA LYS A 505 -10.55 -2.01 25.26
C LYS A 505 -11.97 -2.13 25.84
N ALA A 506 -12.41 -1.19 26.66
CA ALA A 506 -13.74 -1.26 27.28
C ALA A 506 -14.85 -1.14 26.25
N SER A 507 -14.71 -0.23 25.29
CA SER A 507 -15.61 -0.06 24.15
C SER A 507 -15.68 -1.32 23.27
N LEU A 508 -14.51 -1.92 23.00
CA LEU A 508 -14.41 -3.18 22.23
C LEU A 508 -15.09 -4.34 22.96
N ASP A 509 -14.78 -4.52 24.24
CA ASP A 509 -15.35 -5.61 25.06
C ASP A 509 -16.88 -5.46 25.18
N ALA A 510 -17.38 -4.24 25.27
CA ALA A 510 -18.83 -3.97 25.31
C ALA A 510 -19.51 -4.36 23.98
N ALA A 511 -18.94 -3.97 22.83
CA ALA A 511 -19.47 -4.33 21.52
C ALA A 511 -19.36 -5.84 21.27
N TYR A 512 -18.21 -6.43 21.58
CA TYR A 512 -18.00 -7.88 21.51
C TYR A 512 -19.03 -8.65 22.35
N GLY A 513 -19.25 -8.22 23.59
CA GLY A 513 -20.24 -8.82 24.48
C GLY A 513 -21.68 -8.77 23.92
N GLN A 514 -22.07 -7.65 23.28
CA GLN A 514 -23.39 -7.52 22.65
C GLN A 514 -23.54 -8.48 21.47
N ILE A 515 -22.52 -8.60 20.61
CA ILE A 515 -22.55 -9.53 19.47
C ILE A 515 -22.55 -10.98 19.97
N GLN A 516 -21.72 -11.32 20.97
CA GLN A 516 -21.68 -12.65 21.55
C GLN A 516 -23.04 -13.05 22.17
N ALA A 517 -23.78 -12.11 22.75
CA ALA A 517 -25.11 -12.36 23.27
C ALA A 517 -26.12 -12.72 22.17
N ILE A 518 -25.97 -12.13 20.97
CA ILE A 518 -26.81 -12.44 19.80
C ILE A 518 -26.49 -13.83 19.25
N VAL A 519 -25.20 -14.14 19.06
CA VAL A 519 -24.75 -15.39 18.42
C VAL A 519 -24.69 -16.58 19.37
N PHE A 520 -24.91 -16.33 20.67
CA PHE A 520 -24.88 -17.39 21.68
C PHE A 520 -25.96 -18.44 21.42
N ILE A 521 -25.57 -19.69 21.20
CA ILE A 521 -26.47 -20.82 21.08
C ILE A 521 -26.44 -21.60 22.41
N PRO A 522 -27.55 -21.63 23.16
CA PRO A 522 -27.62 -22.39 24.39
C PRO A 522 -27.70 -23.89 24.10
N GLU A 523 -26.74 -24.65 24.59
CA GLU A 523 -26.73 -26.10 24.45
C GLU A 523 -27.43 -26.77 25.63
N VAL A 524 -28.30 -27.75 25.33
CA VAL A 524 -28.96 -28.57 26.34
C VAL A 524 -27.91 -29.35 27.14
N GLY A 525 -28.03 -29.31 28.45
CA GLY A 525 -27.07 -29.97 29.37
C GLY A 525 -25.95 -29.08 29.86
N SER A 526 -25.74 -27.88 29.28
CA SER A 526 -24.70 -26.95 29.74
C SER A 526 -25.08 -26.23 31.03
N LEU A 527 -24.03 -25.90 31.83
CA LEU A 527 -24.13 -25.20 33.10
C LEU A 527 -23.85 -23.70 32.90
N PHE A 528 -24.68 -22.86 33.51
CA PHE A 528 -24.51 -21.42 33.51
C PHE A 528 -24.80 -20.80 34.86
N GLU A 529 -24.21 -19.64 35.06
CA GLU A 529 -24.61 -18.71 36.12
C GLU A 529 -25.44 -17.57 35.50
N GLY A 530 -26.49 -17.20 36.16
CA GLY A 530 -27.37 -16.10 35.76
C GLY A 530 -27.89 -15.35 36.95
N VAL A 531 -28.69 -14.31 36.68
CA VAL A 531 -29.29 -13.47 37.72
C VAL A 531 -30.82 -13.51 37.53
N VAL A 532 -31.55 -13.62 38.61
CA VAL A 532 -33.01 -13.60 38.63
C VAL A 532 -33.49 -12.23 38.15
N GLU A 533 -34.11 -12.18 36.97
CA GLU A 533 -34.65 -10.94 36.36
C GLU A 533 -36.09 -10.65 36.80
N GLU A 534 -36.93 -11.69 36.91
CA GLU A 534 -38.32 -11.58 37.27
C GLU A 534 -38.82 -12.85 37.97
N LEU A 535 -39.72 -12.70 38.91
CA LEU A 535 -40.41 -13.81 39.59
C LEU A 535 -41.88 -13.87 39.22
N ALA A 536 -42.34 -15.05 38.82
CA ALA A 536 -43.73 -15.37 38.55
C ALA A 536 -44.24 -16.45 39.52
N GLU A 537 -45.55 -16.60 39.69
CA GLU A 537 -46.13 -17.63 40.58
C GLU A 537 -45.64 -19.05 40.25
N TYR A 538 -45.34 -19.33 38.97
CA TYR A 538 -44.94 -20.64 38.48
C TYR A 538 -43.41 -20.83 38.34
N GLY A 539 -42.60 -19.80 38.60
CA GLY A 539 -41.13 -19.91 38.46
C GLY A 539 -40.39 -18.58 38.39
N ALA A 540 -39.11 -18.65 38.12
CA ALA A 540 -38.24 -17.51 37.98
C ALA A 540 -37.70 -17.38 36.54
N PHE A 541 -37.70 -16.16 36.03
CA PHE A 541 -36.99 -15.81 34.80
C PHE A 541 -35.55 -15.42 35.15
N ILE A 542 -34.60 -16.11 34.54
CA ILE A 542 -33.18 -15.94 34.81
C ILE A 542 -32.49 -15.42 33.58
N LYS A 543 -31.79 -14.30 33.73
CA LYS A 543 -30.99 -13.69 32.70
C LYS A 543 -29.54 -14.19 32.75
N PHE A 544 -29.04 -14.65 31.60
CA PHE A 544 -27.66 -15.13 31.43
C PHE A 544 -27.20 -14.96 29.99
N LYS A 545 -25.98 -14.54 29.78
CA LYS A 545 -25.37 -14.36 28.44
C LYS A 545 -26.28 -13.58 27.47
N GLY A 546 -27.02 -12.57 27.95
CA GLY A 546 -27.92 -11.75 27.15
C GLY A 546 -29.26 -12.41 26.75
N LYS A 547 -29.55 -13.61 27.25
CA LYS A 547 -30.82 -14.34 27.04
C LYS A 547 -31.54 -14.58 28.37
N THR A 548 -32.84 -14.79 28.30
CA THR A 548 -33.66 -15.08 29.47
C THR A 548 -34.27 -16.47 29.33
N GLY A 549 -34.15 -17.29 30.36
CA GLY A 549 -34.77 -18.61 30.43
C GLY A 549 -35.67 -18.76 31.65
N LEU A 550 -36.64 -19.67 31.56
CA LEU A 550 -37.56 -19.95 32.66
C LEU A 550 -37.09 -21.15 33.49
N MET A 551 -36.93 -20.93 34.80
CA MET A 551 -36.83 -21.98 35.78
C MET A 551 -38.18 -22.14 36.48
N HIS A 552 -38.91 -23.22 36.16
CA HIS A 552 -40.17 -23.54 36.83
C HIS A 552 -39.92 -23.84 38.32
N VAL A 553 -40.85 -23.53 39.23
CA VAL A 553 -40.69 -23.73 40.68
C VAL A 553 -40.27 -25.16 41.04
N SER A 554 -40.73 -26.19 40.30
CA SER A 554 -40.34 -27.59 40.47
C SER A 554 -38.90 -27.93 40.06
N GLU A 555 -38.23 -27.04 39.37
CA GLU A 555 -36.86 -27.20 38.89
C GLU A 555 -35.85 -26.45 39.76
N TYR A 556 -36.27 -25.81 40.83
CA TYR A 556 -35.38 -25.13 41.77
C TYR A 556 -34.70 -26.11 42.74
N ASP A 557 -35.47 -27.05 43.40
CA ASP A 557 -34.96 -27.98 44.38
C ASP A 557 -35.69 -29.35 44.29
N HIS A 558 -35.13 -30.38 44.96
CA HIS A 558 -35.76 -31.69 45.11
C HIS A 558 -36.92 -31.73 46.09
N ARG A 559 -37.03 -30.79 47.04
CA ARG A 559 -38.17 -30.59 47.92
C ARG A 559 -39.24 -29.72 47.25
N ARG A 560 -40.49 -29.92 47.63
CA ARG A 560 -41.63 -29.13 47.11
C ARG A 560 -41.53 -27.71 47.68
N ILE A 561 -41.54 -26.73 46.76
CA ILE A 561 -41.58 -25.32 47.06
C ILE A 561 -42.95 -24.82 46.58
N GLU A 562 -43.69 -24.11 47.43
CA GLU A 562 -45.03 -23.62 47.11
C GLU A 562 -44.99 -22.28 46.37
N ASN A 563 -44.03 -21.43 46.75
CA ASN A 563 -43.82 -20.16 46.06
C ASN A 563 -42.32 -19.94 45.85
N ILE A 564 -41.96 -19.64 44.62
CA ILE A 564 -40.55 -19.40 44.27
C ILE A 564 -39.96 -18.14 44.94
N ALA A 565 -40.82 -17.17 45.29
CA ALA A 565 -40.42 -15.95 46.02
C ALA A 565 -39.99 -16.19 47.47
N ASP A 566 -40.27 -17.38 48.07
CA ASP A 566 -39.79 -17.75 49.39
C ASP A 566 -38.31 -18.14 49.42
N VAL A 567 -37.77 -18.47 48.26
CA VAL A 567 -36.38 -19.00 48.09
C VAL A 567 -35.47 -18.21 47.16
N LEU A 568 -36.03 -17.31 46.35
CA LEU A 568 -35.30 -16.45 45.44
C LEU A 568 -35.84 -15.01 45.47
N LYS A 569 -34.95 -14.05 45.25
CA LYS A 569 -35.28 -12.63 45.07
C LYS A 569 -34.78 -12.16 43.70
N VAL A 570 -35.40 -11.15 43.17
CA VAL A 570 -34.93 -10.45 41.99
C VAL A 570 -33.51 -9.89 42.29
N GLY A 571 -32.57 -10.18 41.42
CA GLY A 571 -31.17 -9.81 41.57
C GLY A 571 -30.27 -10.93 42.16
N ASP A 572 -30.83 -12.05 42.66
CA ASP A 572 -30.05 -13.15 43.20
C ASP A 572 -29.25 -13.87 42.11
N PRO A 573 -27.96 -14.18 42.32
CA PRO A 573 -27.19 -15.02 41.43
C PRO A 573 -27.60 -16.49 41.62
N ILE A 574 -27.70 -17.22 40.51
CA ILE A 574 -28.11 -18.62 40.52
C ILE A 574 -27.38 -19.42 39.45
N THR A 575 -26.87 -20.59 39.85
CA THR A 575 -26.29 -21.57 38.94
C THR A 575 -27.36 -22.58 38.53
N PHE A 576 -27.43 -22.92 37.24
CA PHE A 576 -28.41 -23.83 36.71
C PHE A 576 -27.89 -24.61 35.48
N LYS A 577 -28.61 -25.67 35.12
CA LYS A 577 -28.38 -26.45 33.91
C LYS A 577 -29.53 -26.20 32.94
N ILE A 578 -29.21 -26.08 31.63
CA ILE A 578 -30.26 -26.00 30.60
C ILE A 578 -30.80 -27.39 30.35
N LEU A 579 -32.11 -27.58 30.57
CA LEU A 579 -32.80 -28.86 30.34
C LEU A 579 -33.28 -29.01 28.91
N ASP A 580 -33.79 -27.94 28.33
CA ASP A 580 -34.44 -27.95 27.02
C ASP A 580 -34.40 -26.56 26.38
N VAL A 581 -34.32 -26.53 25.07
CA VAL A 581 -34.42 -25.32 24.24
C VAL A 581 -35.45 -25.60 23.16
N ASP A 582 -36.56 -24.89 23.20
CA ASP A 582 -37.60 -25.00 22.18
C ASP A 582 -37.12 -24.47 20.84
N ALA A 583 -36.98 -25.35 19.87
CA ALA A 583 -36.41 -25.05 18.54
C ALA A 583 -37.21 -24.00 17.73
N LYS A 584 -38.51 -23.81 18.07
CA LYS A 584 -39.40 -22.86 17.34
C LYS A 584 -39.45 -21.48 18.00
N THR A 585 -39.47 -21.46 19.34
CA THR A 585 -39.66 -20.22 20.10
C THR A 585 -38.41 -19.72 20.76
N GLY A 586 -37.33 -20.51 20.78
CA GLY A 586 -36.08 -20.21 21.48
C GLY A 586 -36.22 -20.17 23.02
N LYS A 587 -37.37 -20.57 23.58
CA LYS A 587 -37.59 -20.58 25.02
C LYS A 587 -36.79 -21.68 25.68
N MET A 588 -36.07 -21.33 26.76
CA MET A 588 -35.21 -22.22 27.51
C MET A 588 -35.82 -22.65 28.81
N LYS A 589 -35.75 -23.94 29.12
CA LYS A 589 -36.08 -24.49 30.42
C LYS A 589 -34.79 -24.68 31.23
N LEU A 590 -34.75 -24.03 32.38
CA LEU A 590 -33.60 -24.00 33.29
C LEU A 590 -33.89 -24.84 34.54
N SER A 591 -32.86 -25.49 35.12
CA SER A 591 -33.00 -26.27 36.33
C SER A 591 -31.77 -26.13 37.23
N ARG A 592 -31.98 -25.67 38.47
CA ARG A 592 -31.03 -25.78 39.54
C ARG A 592 -31.05 -27.18 40.16
N ARG A 593 -32.23 -27.79 40.23
CA ARG A 593 -32.45 -29.16 40.72
C ARG A 593 -31.57 -30.19 39.98
N ALA A 594 -31.28 -29.98 38.70
CA ALA A 594 -30.42 -30.86 37.88
C ALA A 594 -28.97 -30.92 38.34
N ILE A 595 -28.52 -29.97 39.18
CA ILE A 595 -27.17 -29.82 39.69
C ILE A 595 -27.11 -29.88 41.23
N THR A 596 -28.24 -30.10 41.88
CA THR A 596 -28.33 -30.19 43.36
C THR A 596 -28.50 -31.65 43.75
N ALA A 597 -27.82 -32.08 44.83
CA ALA A 597 -27.94 -33.43 45.34
C ALA A 597 -29.36 -33.75 45.81
N LYS A 598 -29.81 -34.97 45.53
CA LYS A 598 -31.07 -35.52 46.03
C LYS A 598 -31.03 -35.71 47.56
N PRO A 599 -32.19 -35.91 48.22
CA PRO A 599 -32.24 -36.17 49.66
C PRO A 599 -31.43 -37.40 50.10
N ASP A 600 -31.19 -38.36 49.22
CA ASP A 600 -30.37 -39.55 49.47
C ASP A 600 -28.87 -39.32 49.26
N GLY A 601 -28.47 -38.08 48.92
CA GLY A 601 -27.06 -37.70 48.68
C GLY A 601 -26.56 -37.99 47.27
N THR A 602 -27.36 -38.60 46.38
CA THR A 602 -26.96 -38.86 45.00
C THR A 602 -27.23 -37.65 44.07
N MET A 603 -26.42 -37.50 43.03
CA MET A 603 -26.65 -36.48 41.99
C MET A 603 -27.62 -37.00 40.92
N PRO A 604 -28.46 -36.13 40.34
CA PRO A 604 -29.32 -36.51 39.23
C PRO A 604 -28.49 -36.90 38.01
N THR A 605 -28.88 -37.98 37.33
CA THR A 605 -28.24 -38.41 36.08
C THR A 605 -28.73 -37.59 34.87
N ASP A 606 -27.97 -37.61 33.77
CA ASP A 606 -28.38 -36.94 32.56
C ASP A 606 -29.61 -37.58 31.93
N GLU A 607 -29.82 -38.87 32.08
CA GLU A 607 -31.07 -39.58 31.69
C GLU A 607 -32.28 -39.11 32.45
N GLU A 608 -32.16 -38.91 33.79
CA GLU A 608 -33.22 -38.34 34.62
C GLU A 608 -33.55 -36.89 34.27
N ASN A 609 -32.51 -36.12 33.91
CA ASN A 609 -32.66 -34.74 33.45
C ASN A 609 -33.38 -34.67 32.10
N ALA A 610 -33.01 -35.51 31.13
CA ALA A 610 -33.66 -35.62 29.84
C ALA A 610 -35.12 -36.09 29.93
N ALA A 611 -35.42 -37.04 30.81
CA ALA A 611 -36.78 -37.49 31.09
C ALA A 611 -37.68 -36.40 31.65
N ARG A 612 -37.13 -35.45 32.43
CA ARG A 612 -37.84 -34.28 33.00
C ARG A 612 -38.05 -33.19 31.92
N ALA A 613 -37.12 -32.97 31.07
CA ALA A 613 -37.25 -32.06 29.95
C ALA A 613 -38.49 -32.40 29.08
N ASN A 614 -38.72 -33.70 28.84
CA ASN A 614 -39.80 -34.22 28.03
C ASN A 614 -41.20 -34.23 28.74
N ARG A 615 -41.29 -34.13 30.06
CA ARG A 615 -42.57 -34.15 30.84
C ARG A 615 -43.35 -32.82 30.79
N GLY A 616 -42.81 -31.77 30.23
CA GLY A 616 -43.44 -30.45 30.14
C GLY A 616 -44.41 -30.22 28.96
N GLY A 617 -44.63 -31.20 28.09
CA GLY A 617 -45.45 -31.07 26.87
C GLY A 617 -46.87 -31.69 26.91
N GLY A 618 -47.43 -31.97 28.09
CA GLY A 618 -48.71 -32.65 28.18
C GLY A 618 -49.72 -31.94 29.09
N GLY A 619 -50.55 -31.11 28.57
CA GLY A 619 -51.66 -30.48 29.29
C GLY A 619 -52.64 -29.77 28.35
N ASP A 620 -53.43 -30.52 27.59
CA ASP A 620 -54.87 -30.31 27.52
C ASP A 620 -55.52 -31.51 26.79
N ARG A 621 -56.08 -32.45 27.58
CA ARG A 621 -57.06 -33.44 27.16
C ARG A 621 -58.26 -33.30 28.03
N GLY A 622 -59.24 -32.57 27.57
CA GLY A 622 -60.62 -32.61 28.00
C GLY A 622 -61.47 -32.46 26.76
N GLY A 623 -61.98 -33.53 26.24
CA GLY A 623 -63.32 -34.13 26.39
C GLY A 623 -64.36 -33.25 25.76
N ASP A 624 -64.99 -33.60 24.72
CA ASP A 624 -66.13 -34.51 24.62
C ASP A 624 -66.77 -34.57 23.19
N ARG A 625 -67.07 -35.74 22.81
CA ARG A 625 -68.08 -36.37 21.94
C ARG A 625 -69.07 -35.56 21.13
N ARG A 626 -69.31 -36.16 19.94
CA ARG A 626 -70.55 -36.28 19.12
C ARG A 626 -70.86 -35.09 18.21
N GLY A 627 -70.96 -35.39 16.95
CA GLY A 627 -71.96 -36.03 16.14
C GLY A 627 -71.88 -35.51 14.72
N GLY A 628 -71.88 -36.41 13.83
CA GLY A 628 -72.83 -36.52 12.76
C GLY A 628 -72.77 -35.63 11.54
N GLY A 629 -72.54 -36.33 10.44
CA GLY A 629 -73.32 -36.09 9.25
C GLY A 629 -72.73 -35.25 8.12
N GLY A 630 -72.30 -35.96 7.10
CA GLY A 630 -72.97 -35.93 5.83
C GLY A 630 -72.61 -34.87 4.80
N GLY A 631 -72.19 -35.38 3.67
CA GLY A 631 -72.53 -34.83 2.39
C GLY A 631 -71.49 -34.05 1.64
N ARG A 632 -70.72 -34.74 0.78
CA ARG A 632 -70.91 -34.73 -0.69
C ARG A 632 -70.98 -33.37 -1.37
N ASP A 633 -70.05 -33.26 -2.21
CA ASP A 633 -70.12 -33.08 -3.66
C ASP A 633 -69.66 -31.73 -4.23
N ASP A 634 -68.66 -31.88 -5.02
CA ASP A 634 -68.59 -31.57 -6.45
C ASP A 634 -68.27 -30.18 -6.97
N ARG A 635 -67.24 -30.22 -7.75
CA ARG A 635 -67.07 -29.64 -9.09
C ARG A 635 -66.65 -28.20 -9.31
N ARG A 636 -65.50 -28.23 -10.01
CA ARG A 636 -65.22 -27.44 -11.25
C ARG A 636 -65.30 -25.92 -11.16
N GLY A 637 -64.24 -25.33 -11.60
CA GLY A 637 -63.87 -24.99 -12.93
C GLY A 637 -63.34 -23.60 -12.94
N GLY A 638 -62.23 -23.41 -13.55
CA GLY A 638 -62.12 -22.77 -14.83
C GLY A 638 -61.78 -21.29 -14.71
N GLY A 639 -60.57 -20.98 -15.10
CA GLY A 639 -60.37 -20.45 -16.41
C GLY A 639 -60.10 -18.95 -16.48
N GLY A 640 -58.99 -18.63 -17.08
CA GLY A 640 -58.79 -17.50 -17.98
C GLY A 640 -58.39 -16.17 -17.28
N GLY A 641 -57.34 -15.59 -17.56
CA GLY A 641 -56.82 -15.21 -18.83
C GLY A 641 -56.82 -13.70 -19.00
N GLY A 642 -55.73 -13.15 -19.42
CA GLY A 642 -55.72 -11.90 -20.20
C GLY A 642 -55.02 -10.70 -19.55
N ARG A 643 -53.75 -10.49 -19.95
CA ARG A 643 -53.33 -9.52 -20.96
C ARG A 643 -53.60 -8.05 -20.71
N GLY A 644 -52.52 -7.31 -20.88
CA GLY A 644 -52.47 -5.98 -21.52
C GLY A 644 -52.30 -4.89 -20.49
N GLY A 645 -51.46 -3.99 -20.61
CA GLY A 645 -50.71 -3.40 -21.70
C GLY A 645 -50.42 -1.97 -21.29
N ASP A 646 -49.24 -1.56 -21.68
CA ASP A 646 -48.89 -0.21 -22.16
C ASP A 646 -49.44 1.03 -21.43
N ASP A 647 -48.65 1.94 -21.10
CA ASP A 647 -48.09 3.01 -21.90
C ASP A 647 -47.57 4.21 -21.07
N ARG A 648 -46.34 4.62 -21.39
CA ARG A 648 -45.87 5.97 -21.77
C ARG A 648 -45.88 7.14 -20.80
N ARG A 649 -44.70 7.75 -20.86
CA ARG A 649 -44.35 9.21 -20.87
C ARG A 649 -44.30 9.88 -19.48
N GLY A 650 -43.36 10.71 -19.20
CA GLY A 650 -42.38 11.46 -19.94
C GLY A 650 -42.03 12.71 -19.13
N GLY A 651 -40.92 13.32 -19.42
CA GLY A 651 -40.54 14.67 -19.01
C GLY A 651 -39.62 14.70 -17.80
N GLY A 652 -38.43 15.15 -17.83
CA GLY A 652 -37.86 16.28 -18.58
C GLY A 652 -37.60 17.41 -17.58
N GLY A 653 -36.34 17.77 -17.36
CA GLY A 653 -36.02 18.96 -16.58
C GLY A 653 -34.58 18.98 -16.11
N GLY A 654 -33.72 19.52 -16.96
CA GLY A 654 -32.38 19.91 -16.63
C GLY A 654 -32.34 21.17 -15.77
N PHE A 655 -31.25 21.31 -15.03
CA PHE A 655 -30.79 22.65 -14.64
C PHE A 655 -29.25 22.70 -14.66
N ARG A 656 -28.81 23.78 -15.29
CA ARG A 656 -27.42 24.24 -15.45
C ARG A 656 -26.83 24.76 -14.13
N GLY A 657 -25.53 24.63 -13.98
CA GLY A 657 -24.62 25.79 -13.80
C GLY A 657 -24.17 26.09 -12.37
N ARG A 658 -22.99 25.86 -12.07
CA ARG A 658 -21.82 26.75 -11.98
C ARG A 658 -20.56 25.95 -11.68
#